data_2a3bf26e07bbe6444f63147bd233e51c
#
_entry.id   2a3bf26e07bbe6444f63147bd233e51c
#
_cell.length_a   1.000
_cell.length_b   1.000
_cell.length_c   1.000
_cell.angle_alpha   90.00
_cell.angle_beta   90.00
_cell.angle_gamma   90.00
#
_symmetry.space_group_name_H-M   'P 1'
#
loop_
_entity.id
_entity.type
_entity.pdbx_description
1 polymer ?
#
loop_
_entity_poly.entity_id
_entity_poly.type
_entity_poly.pdbx_seq_one_letter_code
_entity_poly.pdbx_strand_id
1 'polypeptide(L)'
;MDKLPDLNLPVWMNKGEPLTLAHATHTWWQRVYDWITFPLAQIDADTCDEEMLSLLAYQRDIERFQGESLSLFRLRVKHAFPNAQDAASLAGFERIFARLEIGALQQLERQINYDWDVILLRINDEQLSRDNALMMRLVRQYGRTCRRYFFDVLNEKAAYIHGGGFDNEAQYWSARAIVRPTSVTATPETLTLAPGDSGVVIVEVLPDDAEDRSFTVYCSDESKVSFIVVGNQLIVTGKVRGDATITIVTNDGNLTAMVNVSVVAVLKFVTRIDNTNRPLFFARMDEDFTIDYGDGIDSREYRFEPANAVYGWVIPGRSMEEGREYTITVKNTESASFQRSVGNVSATLNTVREIIYVTGGRDSLVAFASGATGLIRVHAGAFDDLPNVQNCTSIFRDCTSLAELPSGLFSRLTAITDFTYAFYGCTALTVLPDSLFSGQAEALYFISVFEKCTALTSTGNNTFSGCISAVNFSSAFDGCTALFHIGTGVFKGCTSAIAFSYCFRGCRNLLDLSGDLFSDVPGGIFTGVFQNCAALTELPAKLFTNCSEANHFGGAFSGCTALLSVPDRFFANLSKVTYFGTVFSGCHALKTAGAGVFAGCALAQTFSSVFYACRSLETVAKDIFIGCGGATTFASTFYGCNSLTALPSFADCAKVTNFSYAFANCESLTKIDADAFADKALVTTFVYAFMNCTSLTSVGAGAFRGCSALTSLGYTFSGCRSLVSLAGDMFAGCVKVTAVNFLFNQCSSLANLPKSLFSDMISITGMGSTFQDCIALASLPSGLLDGCPNITSLTLTFSGCTSLAGLPGDLLKNNTLLTSAGSTFYGCTSLADIPPTLFASCSLITSFGATFQNTGVEEIPENLFSDNTMVTAYGQTFRGCKNLRSVPSGLFSASVNATAFTNVFADCLALETVGAGLFNRTAAVTVGYTFDGCASLRTDINAIFNLASYPEIVTVTAIFRSCALLTGKGRVFMGKVPNVTAHYYVFYACAGLDDYDDLPGNWITNKL
;
A
#
# COMPACT_ATOMS: atom_id res chain seq x y z
N MET A 1 33.91 -9.44 30.32
CA MET A 1 32.80 -8.60 30.77
C MET A 1 32.87 -8.48 32.26
N ASP A 2 32.78 -7.26 32.80
CA ASP A 2 32.93 -7.05 34.24
C ASP A 2 31.70 -7.60 34.98
N LYS A 3 31.97 -8.35 36.06
CA LYS A 3 30.90 -8.85 36.95
C LYS A 3 30.19 -7.69 37.64
N LEU A 4 28.93 -7.88 38.03
CA LEU A 4 28.24 -6.93 38.87
C LEU A 4 29.06 -6.69 40.16
N PRO A 5 29.19 -5.42 40.59
CA PRO A 5 29.93 -5.13 41.85
C PRO A 5 29.25 -5.77 43.04
N ASP A 6 30.05 -6.24 44.01
CA ASP A 6 29.53 -6.81 45.24
C ASP A 6 28.71 -5.80 46.06
N LEU A 7 27.59 -6.26 46.61
CA LEU A 7 26.71 -5.45 47.44
C LEU A 7 27.35 -5.22 48.84
N ASN A 8 27.88 -4.02 49.09
CA ASN A 8 28.44 -3.64 50.38
C ASN A 8 27.33 -3.11 51.28
N LEU A 9 26.84 -3.94 52.19
CA LEU A 9 25.88 -3.51 53.24
C LEU A 9 26.57 -2.80 54.41
N PRO A 10 25.90 -1.80 55.03
CA PRO A 10 26.37 -1.23 56.32
C PRO A 10 26.56 -2.33 57.35
N VAL A 11 27.55 -2.17 58.25
CA VAL A 11 27.98 -3.19 59.26
C VAL A 11 26.79 -3.71 60.09
N TRP A 12 25.78 -2.90 60.34
CA TRP A 12 24.60 -3.24 61.15
C TRP A 12 23.56 -4.06 60.34
N MET A 13 23.58 -4.03 58.99
CA MET A 13 22.72 -4.83 58.07
C MET A 13 23.45 -6.09 57.52
N ASN A 14 24.75 -6.24 57.78
CA ASN A 14 25.57 -7.31 57.23
C ASN A 14 25.48 -8.60 58.06
N LYS A 15 24.29 -8.97 58.54
CA LYS A 15 23.97 -10.22 59.25
C LYS A 15 22.47 -10.53 59.20
N GLY A 16 22.17 -11.85 59.38
CA GLY A 16 20.79 -12.34 59.42
C GLY A 16 19.99 -12.13 58.14
N GLU A 17 18.70 -11.96 58.24
CA GLU A 17 17.78 -11.84 57.10
C GLU A 17 18.17 -10.77 56.08
N PRO A 18 18.61 -9.55 56.45
CA PRO A 18 19.03 -8.53 55.48
C PRO A 18 20.22 -8.98 54.60
N LEU A 19 21.19 -9.70 55.17
CA LEU A 19 22.33 -10.25 54.43
C LEU A 19 21.87 -11.35 53.46
N THR A 20 20.95 -12.22 53.90
CA THR A 20 20.40 -13.29 53.07
C THR A 20 19.60 -12.71 51.90
N LEU A 21 18.81 -11.65 52.14
CA LEU A 21 18.07 -10.95 51.09
C LEU A 21 19.01 -10.25 50.09
N ALA A 22 20.10 -9.60 50.60
CA ALA A 22 21.09 -8.98 49.74
C ALA A 22 21.78 -10.01 48.81
N HIS A 23 22.16 -11.18 49.34
CA HIS A 23 22.72 -12.26 48.51
C HIS A 23 21.73 -12.83 47.48
N ALA A 24 20.47 -13.02 47.87
CA ALA A 24 19.43 -13.50 46.98
C ALA A 24 19.17 -12.46 45.88
N THR A 25 19.14 -11.18 46.23
CA THR A 25 18.95 -10.06 45.28
C THR A 25 20.15 -9.95 44.34
N HIS A 26 21.37 -10.04 44.83
CA HIS A 26 22.60 -10.04 44.03
C HIS A 26 22.60 -11.22 43.03
N THR A 27 22.28 -12.44 43.53
CA THR A 27 22.20 -13.64 42.70
C THR A 27 21.12 -13.50 41.62
N TRP A 28 19.96 -12.89 41.94
CA TRP A 28 18.89 -12.64 40.96
C TRP A 28 19.32 -11.60 39.92
N TRP A 29 19.94 -10.50 40.33
CA TRP A 29 20.47 -9.47 39.45
C TRP A 29 21.62 -10.00 38.58
N GLN A 30 22.46 -10.93 39.10
CA GLN A 30 23.45 -11.59 38.26
C GLN A 30 22.80 -12.39 37.14
N ARG A 31 21.72 -13.14 37.42
CA ARG A 31 20.96 -13.84 36.38
C ARG A 31 20.32 -12.89 35.38
N VAL A 32 19.75 -11.78 35.84
CA VAL A 32 19.19 -10.75 34.93
C VAL A 32 20.29 -10.14 34.07
N TYR A 33 21.44 -9.85 34.69
CA TYR A 33 22.60 -9.35 33.95
C TYR A 33 23.09 -10.36 32.91
N ASP A 34 23.17 -11.63 33.25
CA ASP A 34 23.54 -12.72 32.33
C ASP A 34 22.52 -12.84 31.19
N TRP A 35 21.20 -12.68 31.46
CA TRP A 35 20.17 -12.65 30.44
C TRP A 35 20.27 -11.43 29.52
N ILE A 36 20.53 -10.26 30.07
CA ILE A 36 20.67 -9.01 29.28
C ILE A 36 21.94 -9.07 28.42
N THR A 37 23.03 -9.67 28.94
CA THR A 37 24.30 -9.77 28.24
C THR A 37 24.41 -11.01 27.34
N PHE A 38 23.53 -12.00 27.48
CA PHE A 38 23.48 -13.19 26.63
C PHE A 38 23.44 -12.85 25.14
N PRO A 39 22.61 -11.92 24.63
CA PRO A 39 22.62 -11.54 23.22
C PRO A 39 23.99 -11.01 22.77
N LEU A 40 24.73 -10.29 23.63
CA LEU A 40 26.06 -9.77 23.31
C LEU A 40 27.08 -10.89 23.16
N ALA A 41 27.00 -11.93 24.02
CA ALA A 41 27.85 -13.11 23.91
C ALA A 41 27.57 -13.93 22.65
N GLN A 42 26.32 -13.88 22.16
CA GLN A 42 25.90 -14.56 20.92
C GLN A 42 26.33 -13.85 19.63
N ILE A 43 26.71 -12.59 19.66
CA ILE A 43 27.27 -11.87 18.49
C ILE A 43 28.80 -12.01 18.37
N ASP A 44 29.48 -12.59 19.33
CA ASP A 44 30.91 -12.85 19.30
C ASP A 44 31.17 -14.27 18.80
N ALA A 45 31.91 -14.40 17.70
CA ALA A 45 32.22 -15.67 17.06
C ALA A 45 33.00 -16.64 17.96
N ASP A 46 33.72 -16.15 18.98
CA ASP A 46 34.48 -16.99 19.92
C ASP A 46 33.56 -17.63 20.98
N THR A 47 32.50 -16.96 21.40
CA THR A 47 31.68 -17.33 22.56
C THR A 47 30.27 -17.82 22.24
N CYS A 48 29.74 -17.53 21.03
CA CYS A 48 28.40 -17.93 20.62
C CYS A 48 28.27 -19.48 20.45
N ASP A 49 27.01 -19.96 20.50
CA ASP A 49 26.72 -21.36 20.15
C ASP A 49 26.91 -21.64 18.64
N GLU A 50 26.86 -22.92 18.24
CA GLU A 50 27.11 -23.31 16.85
C GLU A 50 26.00 -22.85 15.87
N GLU A 51 24.76 -22.76 16.33
CA GLU A 51 23.63 -22.26 15.52
C GLU A 51 23.79 -20.77 15.25
N MET A 52 24.12 -20.01 16.30
CA MET A 52 24.37 -18.57 16.20
C MET A 52 25.62 -18.26 15.40
N LEU A 53 26.68 -19.11 15.53
CA LEU A 53 27.88 -19.00 14.71
C LEU A 53 27.54 -19.17 13.22
N SER A 54 26.63 -20.07 12.88
CA SER A 54 26.19 -20.28 11.51
C SER A 54 25.42 -19.06 10.96
N LEU A 55 24.62 -18.37 11.80
CA LEU A 55 23.97 -17.12 11.43
C LEU A 55 24.97 -15.96 11.27
N LEU A 56 25.96 -15.86 12.17
CA LEU A 56 27.05 -14.88 12.03
C LEU A 56 27.90 -15.15 10.78
N ALA A 57 28.12 -16.41 10.44
CA ALA A 57 28.79 -16.81 9.22
C ALA A 57 28.00 -16.36 7.97
N TYR A 58 26.71 -16.64 7.94
CA TYR A 58 25.80 -16.21 6.88
C TYR A 58 25.81 -14.67 6.72
N GLN A 59 25.71 -13.92 7.82
CA GLN A 59 25.78 -12.45 7.81
C GLN A 59 27.11 -11.92 7.24
N ARG A 60 28.21 -12.70 7.40
CA ARG A 60 29.56 -12.32 6.97
C ARG A 60 29.99 -12.98 5.66
N ASP A 61 29.06 -13.60 4.95
CA ASP A 61 29.27 -14.33 3.69
C ASP A 61 30.34 -15.41 3.82
N ILE A 62 30.30 -16.16 4.92
CA ILE A 62 31.21 -17.28 5.21
C ILE A 62 30.41 -18.57 5.28
N GLU A 63 30.64 -19.47 4.34
CA GLU A 63 30.10 -20.83 4.38
C GLU A 63 31.08 -21.80 5.09
N ARG A 64 30.53 -22.73 5.87
CA ARG A 64 31.33 -23.77 6.50
C ARG A 64 31.76 -24.81 5.46
N PHE A 65 33.06 -25.10 5.36
CA PHE A 65 33.56 -26.12 4.46
C PHE A 65 33.27 -27.53 4.99
N GLN A 66 33.00 -28.46 4.08
CA GLN A 66 32.86 -29.87 4.46
C GLN A 66 34.17 -30.39 5.05
N GLY A 67 34.15 -30.93 6.27
CA GLY A 67 35.32 -31.41 7.01
C GLY A 67 36.06 -30.34 7.83
N GLU A 68 35.62 -29.09 7.79
CA GLU A 68 36.24 -28.00 8.56
C GLU A 68 36.00 -28.17 10.07
N SER A 69 37.05 -28.03 10.88
CA SER A 69 36.91 -28.02 12.33
C SER A 69 36.14 -26.81 12.84
N LEU A 70 35.39 -26.94 13.94
CA LEU A 70 34.65 -25.82 14.52
C LEU A 70 35.57 -24.66 14.92
N SER A 71 36.81 -24.96 15.37
CA SER A 71 37.82 -23.93 15.72
C SER A 71 38.23 -23.09 14.51
N LEU A 72 38.52 -23.73 13.38
CA LEU A 72 38.85 -23.02 12.15
C LEU A 72 37.66 -22.21 11.61
N PHE A 73 36.46 -22.80 11.68
CA PHE A 73 35.23 -22.08 11.27
C PHE A 73 35.00 -20.81 12.11
N ARG A 74 35.19 -20.88 13.45
CA ARG A 74 35.15 -19.72 14.34
C ARG A 74 36.15 -18.63 13.94
N LEU A 75 37.40 -19.01 13.67
CA LEU A 75 38.46 -18.09 13.23
C LEU A 75 38.10 -17.44 11.89
N ARG A 76 37.55 -18.19 10.95
CA ARG A 76 37.11 -17.63 9.66
C ARG A 76 35.96 -16.62 9.83
N VAL A 77 34.96 -16.95 10.63
CA VAL A 77 33.83 -16.04 10.92
C VAL A 77 34.30 -14.82 11.71
N LYS A 78 35.18 -15.02 12.72
CA LYS A 78 35.74 -13.91 13.52
C LYS A 78 36.51 -12.93 12.65
N HIS A 79 37.33 -13.42 11.78
CA HIS A 79 38.22 -12.60 10.95
C HIS A 79 37.69 -12.38 9.53
N ALA A 80 36.38 -12.58 9.27
CA ALA A 80 35.79 -12.44 7.94
C ALA A 80 36.13 -11.11 7.27
N PHE A 81 35.90 -10.00 7.97
CA PHE A 81 36.15 -8.66 7.42
C PHE A 81 37.64 -8.37 7.15
N PRO A 82 38.58 -8.53 8.09
CA PRO A 82 40.00 -8.34 7.80
C PRO A 82 40.54 -9.34 6.78
N ASN A 83 40.00 -10.56 6.71
CA ASN A 83 40.38 -11.53 5.68
C ASN A 83 39.87 -11.09 4.29
N ALA A 84 38.63 -10.54 4.19
CA ALA A 84 38.13 -9.99 2.94
C ALA A 84 38.96 -8.77 2.45
N GLN A 85 39.40 -7.90 3.37
CA GLN A 85 40.27 -6.79 3.04
C GLN A 85 41.66 -7.21 2.56
N ASP A 86 42.20 -8.26 3.15
CA ASP A 86 43.53 -8.79 2.84
C ASP A 86 43.55 -9.76 1.65
N ALA A 87 42.38 -10.29 1.27
CA ALA A 87 42.23 -11.19 0.14
C ALA A 87 42.83 -10.61 -1.16
N ALA A 88 43.33 -11.50 -2.01
CA ALA A 88 43.91 -11.16 -3.31
C ALA A 88 45.19 -10.31 -3.27
N SER A 89 45.82 -10.07 -2.11
CA SER A 89 47.14 -9.42 -2.00
C SER A 89 48.21 -10.39 -1.46
N LEU A 90 49.46 -10.21 -1.88
CA LEU A 90 50.55 -11.09 -1.41
C LEU A 90 50.71 -11.10 0.11
N ALA A 91 50.98 -9.92 0.68
CA ALA A 91 51.14 -9.79 2.13
C ALA A 91 49.82 -10.06 2.91
N GLY A 92 48.67 -9.81 2.29
CA GLY A 92 47.35 -10.10 2.89
C GLY A 92 47.10 -11.59 3.00
N PHE A 93 47.45 -12.36 1.99
CA PHE A 93 47.24 -13.81 1.99
C PHE A 93 48.10 -14.50 3.09
N GLU A 94 49.33 -14.06 3.32
CA GLU A 94 50.15 -14.51 4.44
C GLU A 94 49.51 -14.18 5.80
N ARG A 95 48.99 -12.97 5.96
CA ARG A 95 48.26 -12.54 7.18
C ARG A 95 46.98 -13.34 7.41
N ILE A 96 46.25 -13.71 6.36
CA ILE A 96 45.06 -14.57 6.45
C ILE A 96 45.43 -15.95 7.01
N PHE A 97 46.49 -16.58 6.50
CA PHE A 97 46.92 -17.88 6.96
C PHE A 97 47.43 -17.85 8.42
N ALA A 98 48.11 -16.79 8.80
CA ALA A 98 48.52 -16.55 10.19
C ALA A 98 47.34 -16.39 11.15
N ARG A 99 46.30 -15.60 10.77
CA ARG A 99 45.06 -15.41 11.59
C ARG A 99 44.25 -16.69 11.71
N LEU A 100 44.27 -17.54 10.70
CA LEU A 100 43.54 -18.80 10.69
C LEU A 100 44.36 -19.93 11.38
N GLU A 101 45.54 -19.61 11.89
CA GLU A 101 46.44 -20.55 12.61
C GLU A 101 46.82 -21.82 11.78
N ILE A 102 46.87 -21.67 10.45
CA ILE A 102 47.13 -22.76 9.53
C ILE A 102 48.64 -22.99 9.38
N GLY A 103 49.45 -21.96 9.61
CA GLY A 103 50.93 -22.02 9.54
C GLY A 103 51.53 -20.99 8.60
N ALA A 104 52.84 -21.00 8.44
CA ALA A 104 53.55 -20.08 7.58
C ALA A 104 53.42 -20.48 6.10
N LEU A 105 53.12 -19.48 5.27
CA LEU A 105 52.99 -19.64 3.82
C LEU A 105 53.88 -18.62 3.11
N GLN A 106 54.55 -19.03 2.05
CA GLN A 106 55.30 -18.13 1.15
C GLN A 106 54.70 -18.23 -0.27
N GLN A 107 54.37 -17.09 -0.86
CA GLN A 107 53.93 -17.04 -2.26
C GLN A 107 55.06 -16.66 -3.20
N LEU A 108 55.24 -17.45 -4.24
CA LEU A 108 56.25 -17.26 -5.27
C LEU A 108 55.54 -17.01 -6.61
N GLU A 109 55.64 -15.79 -7.12
CA GLU A 109 55.09 -15.39 -8.42
C GLU A 109 56.18 -15.36 -9.49
N ARG A 110 55.79 -15.54 -10.75
CA ARG A 110 56.65 -15.41 -11.94
C ARG A 110 57.94 -16.27 -11.84
N GLN A 111 57.82 -17.50 -11.41
CA GLN A 111 58.93 -18.43 -11.35
C GLN A 111 59.32 -18.91 -12.75
N ILE A 112 60.62 -19.07 -13.00
CA ILE A 112 61.13 -19.60 -14.27
C ILE A 112 60.59 -21.02 -14.46
N ASN A 113 60.00 -21.31 -15.60
CA ASN A 113 59.34 -22.59 -15.99
C ASN A 113 57.82 -22.73 -15.60
N TYR A 114 57.19 -21.66 -15.16
CA TYR A 114 55.74 -21.61 -14.95
C TYR A 114 55.11 -20.50 -15.72
N ASP A 115 53.82 -20.69 -16.13
CA ASP A 115 53.06 -19.68 -16.81
C ASP A 115 52.91 -18.42 -15.92
N TRP A 116 52.67 -17.26 -16.53
CA TRP A 116 52.60 -15.97 -15.85
C TRP A 116 51.45 -15.89 -14.83
N ASP A 117 50.41 -16.72 -14.97
CA ASP A 117 49.24 -16.78 -14.11
C ASP A 117 49.37 -17.79 -12.96
N VAL A 118 50.49 -18.53 -12.87
CA VAL A 118 50.79 -19.50 -11.82
C VAL A 118 51.44 -18.83 -10.62
N ILE A 119 50.89 -19.15 -9.44
CA ILE A 119 51.46 -18.78 -8.14
C ILE A 119 51.82 -20.07 -7.41
N LEU A 120 53.09 -20.24 -7.03
CA LEU A 120 53.51 -21.33 -6.18
C LEU A 120 53.32 -20.97 -4.72
N LEU A 121 52.63 -21.82 -3.99
CA LEU A 121 52.47 -21.70 -2.55
C LEU A 121 53.45 -22.66 -1.86
N ARG A 122 54.53 -22.11 -1.27
CA ARG A 122 55.51 -22.85 -0.54
C ARG A 122 55.08 -23.04 0.90
N ILE A 123 54.84 -24.28 1.28
CA ILE A 123 54.35 -24.72 2.59
C ILE A 123 55.08 -25.97 3.07
N ASN A 124 54.98 -26.29 4.37
CA ASN A 124 55.55 -27.52 4.91
C ASN A 124 54.69 -28.74 4.58
N ASP A 125 55.34 -29.91 4.39
CA ASP A 125 54.65 -31.17 4.08
C ASP A 125 53.61 -31.57 5.14
N GLU A 126 53.82 -31.23 6.40
CA GLU A 126 52.90 -31.48 7.52
C GLU A 126 51.58 -30.68 7.40
N GLN A 127 51.61 -29.52 6.79
CA GLN A 127 50.44 -28.68 6.55
C GLN A 127 49.59 -29.19 5.40
N LEU A 128 50.22 -29.71 4.33
CA LEU A 128 49.55 -30.26 3.15
C LEU A 128 48.95 -31.65 3.40
N SER A 129 49.63 -32.48 4.23
CA SER A 129 49.24 -33.87 4.48
C SER A 129 48.00 -34.01 5.38
N ARG A 130 47.61 -32.97 6.16
CA ARG A 130 46.44 -33.02 7.04
C ARG A 130 45.12 -32.97 6.28
N ASP A 131 44.89 -32.05 5.33
CA ASP A 131 43.71 -32.01 4.46
C ASP A 131 43.96 -31.09 3.23
N ASN A 132 44.40 -31.70 2.15
CA ASN A 132 44.70 -31.02 0.89
C ASN A 132 43.43 -30.38 0.27
N ALA A 133 42.26 -31.02 0.42
CA ALA A 133 41.01 -30.51 -0.16
C ALA A 133 40.53 -29.23 0.57
N LEU A 134 40.66 -29.20 1.90
CA LEU A 134 40.35 -28.03 2.71
C LEU A 134 41.30 -26.86 2.40
N MET A 135 42.60 -27.16 2.29
CA MET A 135 43.63 -26.17 1.93
C MET A 135 43.34 -25.52 0.59
N MET A 136 42.97 -26.31 -0.44
CA MET A 136 42.62 -25.77 -1.76
C MET A 136 41.35 -24.93 -1.75
N ARG A 137 40.36 -25.20 -0.87
CA ARG A 137 39.17 -24.37 -0.71
C ARG A 137 39.50 -23.00 -0.10
N LEU A 138 40.35 -22.95 0.92
CA LEU A 138 40.86 -21.72 1.52
C LEU A 138 41.64 -20.89 0.49
N VAL A 139 42.50 -21.53 -0.31
CA VAL A 139 43.24 -20.86 -1.39
C VAL A 139 42.30 -20.26 -2.42
N ARG A 140 41.25 -20.98 -2.79
CA ARG A 140 40.23 -20.44 -3.74
C ARG A 140 39.41 -19.30 -3.18
N GLN A 141 39.07 -19.32 -1.89
CA GLN A 141 38.28 -18.29 -1.24
C GLN A 141 39.05 -16.97 -1.10
N TYR A 142 40.34 -17.04 -0.74
CA TYR A 142 41.11 -15.84 -0.41
C TYR A 142 42.16 -15.46 -1.46
N GLY A 143 42.38 -16.33 -2.43
CA GLY A 143 43.33 -16.10 -3.50
C GLY A 143 42.86 -15.08 -4.55
N ARG A 144 43.75 -14.73 -5.47
CA ARG A 144 43.42 -13.86 -6.62
C ARG A 144 42.61 -14.65 -7.64
N THR A 145 41.55 -14.04 -8.11
CA THR A 145 40.77 -14.51 -9.27
C THR A 145 41.65 -14.57 -10.51
N CYS A 146 41.40 -15.52 -11.39
CA CYS A 146 42.18 -15.72 -12.62
C CYS A 146 43.65 -16.10 -12.40
N ARG A 147 44.00 -16.73 -11.30
CA ARG A 147 45.32 -17.32 -11.02
C ARG A 147 45.19 -18.79 -10.74
N ARG A 148 46.21 -19.57 -11.22
CA ARG A 148 46.39 -20.98 -10.89
C ARG A 148 47.34 -21.11 -9.72
N TYR A 149 47.02 -21.95 -8.72
CA TYR A 149 47.81 -22.15 -7.53
C TYR A 149 48.35 -23.57 -7.51
N PHE A 150 49.67 -23.71 -7.35
CA PHE A 150 50.33 -24.99 -7.16
C PHE A 150 51.07 -24.99 -5.82
N PHE A 151 51.12 -26.13 -5.18
CA PHE A 151 51.90 -26.30 -3.94
C PHE A 151 53.34 -26.66 -4.27
N ASP A 152 54.31 -25.99 -3.65
CA ASP A 152 55.74 -26.27 -3.63
C ASP A 152 56.11 -26.74 -2.22
N VAL A 153 56.38 -28.02 -2.06
CA VAL A 153 56.59 -28.66 -0.76
C VAL A 153 58.09 -28.71 -0.47
N LEU A 154 58.54 -28.10 0.61
CA LEU A 154 59.92 -28.17 1.07
C LEU A 154 60.14 -29.49 1.81
N ASN A 155 60.90 -30.38 1.18
CA ASN A 155 61.49 -31.56 1.83
C ASN A 155 63.01 -31.39 1.89
N GLU A 156 63.59 -31.18 3.06
CA GLU A 156 65.03 -31.15 3.23
C GLU A 156 65.61 -32.58 3.22
N LYS A 157 66.01 -33.07 2.03
CA LYS A 157 66.88 -34.23 1.92
C LYS A 157 68.11 -33.91 1.03
N ALA A 158 69.28 -33.90 1.63
CA ALA A 158 70.51 -33.71 0.92
C ALA A 158 70.87 -34.96 0.12
N ALA A 159 71.00 -34.83 -1.21
CA ALA A 159 71.61 -35.91 -2.06
C ALA A 159 72.88 -35.38 -2.72
N TYR A 160 74.00 -36.12 -2.46
CA TYR A 160 75.27 -35.82 -3.13
C TYR A 160 75.39 -36.60 -4.46
N ILE A 161 75.67 -35.88 -5.56
CA ILE A 161 75.92 -36.41 -6.88
C ILE A 161 77.35 -36.06 -7.26
N HIS A 162 78.20 -37.08 -7.47
CA HIS A 162 79.55 -36.96 -8.02
C HIS A 162 79.47 -36.90 -9.57
N GLY A 163 79.95 -35.84 -10.17
CA GLY A 163 80.13 -35.75 -11.61
C GLY A 163 81.42 -36.34 -12.09
N GLY A 164 81.34 -37.09 -13.14
CA GLY A 164 82.52 -37.54 -13.93
C GLY A 164 82.31 -37.10 -15.37
N GLY A 165 83.26 -36.34 -15.89
CA GLY A 165 83.24 -35.84 -17.27
C GLY A 165 84.01 -36.83 -18.20
N PHE A 166 83.61 -36.89 -19.47
CA PHE A 166 84.33 -37.39 -20.57
C PHE A 166 84.14 -36.47 -21.80
N ASP A 167 85.26 -35.96 -22.30
CA ASP A 167 85.36 -35.31 -23.62
C ASP A 167 85.55 -36.39 -24.71
N ASN A 168 84.80 -36.23 -25.82
CA ASN A 168 85.34 -36.70 -27.10
C ASN A 168 84.58 -36.02 -28.27
N GLU A 169 85.27 -35.22 -29.06
CA GLU A 169 84.88 -34.68 -30.34
C GLU A 169 85.07 -35.68 -31.47
N ALA A 170 84.03 -36.00 -32.23
CA ALA A 170 84.19 -36.59 -33.57
C ALA A 170 83.14 -35.87 -34.51
N GLN A 171 83.68 -35.10 -35.42
CA GLN A 171 82.91 -34.49 -36.52
C GLN A 171 82.81 -35.48 -37.70
N TYR A 172 81.53 -35.85 -37.99
CA TYR A 172 81.18 -36.49 -39.27
C TYR A 172 80.37 -35.59 -40.15
N TRP A 173 80.92 -35.30 -41.36
CA TRP A 173 80.14 -34.55 -42.40
C TRP A 173 79.44 -35.61 -43.29
N SER A 174 78.08 -35.65 -43.29
CA SER A 174 77.30 -36.33 -44.29
C SER A 174 76.46 -35.28 -45.05
N ALA A 175 76.63 -35.26 -46.36
CA ALA A 175 75.78 -34.48 -47.23
C ALA A 175 74.43 -35.25 -47.37
N ARG A 176 73.36 -34.66 -46.77
CA ARG A 176 72.00 -35.14 -46.87
C ARG A 176 71.26 -34.28 -47.90
N ALA A 177 70.55 -34.92 -48.85
CA ALA A 177 69.71 -34.18 -49.74
C ALA A 177 68.54 -33.57 -48.95
N ILE A 178 68.42 -32.25 -48.96
CA ILE A 178 67.34 -31.53 -48.28
C ILE A 178 66.00 -31.82 -49.04
N VAL A 179 65.09 -32.56 -48.41
CA VAL A 179 63.76 -32.75 -48.91
C VAL A 179 62.91 -31.59 -48.41
N ARG A 180 62.43 -30.78 -49.35
CA ARG A 180 61.56 -29.60 -49.02
C ARG A 180 60.09 -29.93 -49.14
N PRO A 181 59.19 -29.20 -48.39
CA PRO A 181 57.75 -29.29 -48.54
C PRO A 181 57.32 -28.97 -49.97
N THR A 182 56.42 -29.79 -50.52
CA THR A 182 55.84 -29.62 -51.84
C THR A 182 54.37 -29.24 -51.81
N SER A 183 53.68 -29.50 -50.69
CA SER A 183 52.26 -29.07 -50.46
C SER A 183 51.99 -28.91 -48.95
N VAL A 184 51.03 -28.07 -48.61
CA VAL A 184 50.41 -27.95 -47.30
C VAL A 184 48.88 -27.98 -47.49
N THR A 185 48.21 -28.76 -46.64
CA THR A 185 46.76 -28.85 -46.62
C THR A 185 46.23 -28.62 -45.21
N ALA A 186 45.06 -28.09 -45.09
CA ALA A 186 44.38 -27.90 -43.83
C ALA A 186 42.94 -28.50 -43.92
N THR A 187 42.62 -29.42 -43.03
CA THR A 187 41.37 -30.13 -43.04
C THR A 187 40.66 -30.03 -41.70
N PRO A 188 39.40 -29.48 -41.64
CA PRO A 188 38.60 -29.01 -42.78
C PRO A 188 39.02 -27.62 -43.29
N GLU A 189 38.75 -27.30 -44.56
CA GLU A 189 39.01 -26.02 -45.19
C GLU A 189 38.00 -24.93 -44.77
N THR A 190 36.84 -25.35 -44.22
CA THR A 190 35.82 -24.45 -43.67
C THR A 190 35.43 -24.93 -42.28
N LEU A 191 35.27 -23.98 -41.35
CA LEU A 191 34.87 -24.23 -39.97
C LEU A 191 33.78 -23.29 -39.55
N THR A 192 32.62 -23.82 -39.14
CA THR A 192 31.51 -23.07 -38.59
C THR A 192 31.46 -23.26 -37.07
N LEU A 193 31.69 -22.24 -36.33
CA LEU A 193 31.80 -22.26 -34.87
C LEU A 193 30.71 -21.40 -34.23
N ALA A 194 30.29 -21.75 -33.02
CA ALA A 194 29.64 -20.81 -32.12
C ALA A 194 30.70 -20.02 -31.31
N PRO A 195 30.39 -18.85 -30.81
CA PRO A 195 31.24 -18.19 -29.84
C PRO A 195 31.49 -19.09 -28.63
N GLY A 196 32.79 -19.24 -28.25
CA GLY A 196 33.24 -20.18 -27.22
C GLY A 196 33.43 -21.60 -27.65
N ASP A 197 32.93 -22.02 -28.81
CA ASP A 197 33.20 -23.37 -29.37
C ASP A 197 34.58 -23.41 -29.99
N SER A 198 35.20 -24.61 -29.93
CA SER A 198 36.49 -24.87 -30.57
C SER A 198 36.38 -26.01 -31.58
N GLY A 199 37.01 -25.82 -32.75
CA GLY A 199 37.15 -26.82 -33.78
C GLY A 199 38.62 -27.15 -34.00
N VAL A 200 38.90 -28.35 -34.42
CA VAL A 200 40.29 -28.83 -34.71
C VAL A 200 40.51 -28.86 -36.21
N VAL A 201 41.54 -28.22 -36.67
CA VAL A 201 42.01 -28.31 -38.08
C VAL A 201 43.33 -29.07 -38.07
N ILE A 202 43.42 -30.09 -38.90
CA ILE A 202 44.66 -30.88 -39.09
C ILE A 202 45.43 -30.26 -40.23
N VAL A 203 46.67 -29.91 -39.99
CA VAL A 203 47.62 -29.36 -40.99
C VAL A 203 48.56 -30.50 -41.42
N GLU A 204 48.58 -30.81 -42.68
CA GLU A 204 49.48 -31.79 -43.27
C GLU A 204 50.46 -31.11 -44.21
N VAL A 205 51.73 -31.24 -43.95
CA VAL A 205 52.81 -30.79 -44.82
C VAL A 205 53.51 -31.98 -45.43
N LEU A 206 53.43 -32.06 -46.76
CA LEU A 206 54.00 -33.21 -47.52
C LEU A 206 55.22 -32.80 -48.32
N PRO A 207 56.14 -33.75 -48.62
CA PRO A 207 56.12 -35.13 -48.20
C PRO A 207 56.54 -35.31 -46.70
N ASP A 208 56.24 -36.46 -46.12
CA ASP A 208 56.47 -36.77 -44.70
C ASP A 208 57.91 -36.74 -44.26
N ASP A 209 58.82 -36.91 -45.17
CA ASP A 209 60.25 -36.89 -44.95
C ASP A 209 60.92 -35.51 -45.26
N ALA A 210 60.07 -34.46 -45.44
CA ALA A 210 60.57 -33.11 -45.55
C ALA A 210 61.31 -32.66 -44.30
N GLU A 211 62.43 -31.98 -44.44
CA GLU A 211 63.38 -31.66 -43.34
C GLU A 211 62.83 -30.56 -42.40
N ASP A 212 62.07 -29.61 -42.92
CA ASP A 212 61.30 -28.63 -42.10
C ASP A 212 59.83 -28.61 -42.51
N ARG A 213 59.02 -29.22 -41.63
CA ARG A 213 57.57 -29.26 -41.74
C ARG A 213 56.87 -28.25 -40.89
N SER A 214 57.66 -27.32 -40.28
CA SER A 214 57.09 -26.28 -39.45
C SER A 214 56.32 -25.24 -40.30
N PHE A 215 55.33 -24.66 -39.68
CA PHE A 215 54.46 -23.66 -40.27
C PHE A 215 54.13 -22.53 -39.33
N THR A 216 53.81 -21.38 -39.89
CA THR A 216 53.31 -20.21 -39.18
C THR A 216 51.87 -19.97 -39.57
N VAL A 217 51.05 -19.50 -38.58
CA VAL A 217 49.58 -19.27 -38.76
C VAL A 217 49.30 -17.79 -38.63
N TYR A 218 48.53 -17.28 -39.54
CA TYR A 218 48.03 -15.92 -39.54
C TYR A 218 46.50 -15.90 -39.55
N CYS A 219 45.90 -15.01 -38.78
CA CYS A 219 44.45 -14.79 -38.76
C CYS A 219 44.11 -13.39 -39.35
N SER A 220 43.10 -13.35 -40.24
CA SER A 220 42.66 -12.06 -40.85
C SER A 220 41.96 -11.17 -39.82
N ASP A 221 41.33 -11.74 -38.79
CA ASP A 221 40.67 -10.99 -37.71
C ASP A 221 40.67 -11.76 -36.39
N GLU A 222 41.65 -11.45 -35.53
CA GLU A 222 41.82 -12.05 -34.22
C GLU A 222 40.73 -11.61 -33.21
N SER A 223 39.90 -10.61 -33.53
CA SER A 223 38.74 -10.24 -32.72
C SER A 223 37.60 -11.27 -32.86
N LYS A 224 37.54 -12.00 -34.00
CA LYS A 224 36.50 -12.98 -34.32
C LYS A 224 36.86 -14.39 -33.87
N VAL A 225 38.15 -14.75 -34.02
CA VAL A 225 38.63 -16.10 -33.67
C VAL A 225 39.96 -16.01 -32.93
N SER A 226 40.28 -17.07 -32.17
CA SER A 226 41.62 -17.32 -31.65
C SER A 226 42.03 -18.70 -32.05
N PHE A 227 43.34 -18.98 -32.05
CA PHE A 227 43.82 -20.30 -32.36
C PHE A 227 45.06 -20.64 -31.51
N ILE A 228 45.25 -21.94 -31.30
CA ILE A 228 46.44 -22.53 -30.63
C ILE A 228 46.97 -23.62 -31.53
N VAL A 229 48.27 -23.66 -31.78
CA VAL A 229 48.94 -24.70 -32.54
C VAL A 229 49.53 -25.74 -31.58
N VAL A 230 49.12 -26.99 -31.75
CA VAL A 230 49.61 -28.15 -30.98
C VAL A 230 50.10 -29.22 -31.95
N GLY A 231 51.39 -29.26 -32.22
CA GLY A 231 51.98 -30.15 -33.24
C GLY A 231 51.46 -29.84 -34.66
N ASN A 232 50.77 -30.79 -35.30
CA ASN A 232 50.10 -30.57 -36.57
C ASN A 232 48.61 -30.23 -36.47
N GLN A 233 48.12 -29.94 -35.27
CA GLN A 233 46.73 -29.55 -35.03
C GLN A 233 46.65 -28.07 -34.72
N LEU A 234 45.65 -27.43 -35.33
CA LEU A 234 45.25 -26.09 -35.05
C LEU A 234 43.90 -26.13 -34.36
N ILE A 235 43.85 -25.73 -33.07
CA ILE A 235 42.63 -25.61 -32.31
C ILE A 235 42.13 -24.17 -32.51
N VAL A 236 41.02 -24.00 -33.21
CA VAL A 236 40.42 -22.69 -33.54
C VAL A 236 39.23 -22.49 -32.64
N THR A 237 39.17 -21.38 -31.93
CA THR A 237 38.07 -21.01 -31.02
C THR A 237 37.36 -19.75 -31.54
N GLY A 238 36.03 -19.84 -31.75
CA GLY A 238 35.19 -18.69 -32.09
C GLY A 238 35.09 -17.73 -30.91
N LYS A 239 35.24 -16.42 -31.14
CA LYS A 239 35.11 -15.38 -30.12
C LYS A 239 33.83 -14.59 -30.30
N VAL A 240 33.68 -13.94 -31.45
CA VAL A 240 32.57 -13.03 -31.76
C VAL A 240 32.09 -13.33 -33.19
N ARG A 241 30.77 -13.18 -33.42
CA ARG A 241 30.15 -13.40 -34.75
C ARG A 241 30.87 -12.67 -35.88
N GLY A 242 31.04 -13.35 -36.99
CA GLY A 242 31.66 -12.85 -38.21
C GLY A 242 32.63 -13.86 -38.83
N ASP A 243 33.14 -13.54 -39.99
CA ASP A 243 34.03 -14.37 -40.74
C ASP A 243 35.48 -13.99 -40.51
N ALA A 244 36.36 -15.01 -40.48
CA ALA A 244 37.79 -14.85 -40.41
C ALA A 244 38.44 -15.93 -41.27
N THR A 245 39.55 -15.62 -41.91
CA THR A 245 40.36 -16.56 -42.66
C THR A 245 41.66 -16.83 -41.90
N ILE A 246 41.91 -18.06 -41.62
CA ILE A 246 43.21 -18.51 -41.09
C ILE A 246 44.09 -18.93 -42.22
N THR A 247 45.25 -18.33 -42.39
CA THR A 247 46.26 -18.67 -43.41
C THR A 247 47.43 -19.37 -42.71
N ILE A 248 47.73 -20.56 -43.19
CA ILE A 248 48.82 -21.37 -42.74
C ILE A 248 49.93 -21.29 -43.78
N VAL A 249 51.13 -20.97 -43.39
CA VAL A 249 52.28 -20.78 -44.28
C VAL A 249 53.44 -21.67 -43.80
N THR A 250 53.93 -22.56 -44.64
CA THR A 250 55.12 -23.36 -44.32
C THR A 250 56.36 -22.45 -44.19
N ASN A 251 57.21 -22.71 -43.18
CA ASN A 251 58.40 -21.87 -42.95
C ASN A 251 59.48 -22.16 -44.00
N ASP A 252 59.50 -23.33 -44.61
CA ASP A 252 60.31 -23.65 -45.78
C ASP A 252 59.36 -23.75 -47.03
N GLY A 253 59.70 -23.02 -48.07
CA GLY A 253 58.96 -23.01 -49.35
C GLY A 253 57.76 -22.06 -49.43
N ASN A 254 57.33 -21.44 -48.38
CA ASN A 254 56.18 -20.48 -48.28
C ASN A 254 54.89 -21.00 -48.93
N LEU A 255 54.62 -22.27 -48.83
CA LEU A 255 53.34 -22.88 -49.30
C LEU A 255 52.22 -22.44 -48.37
N THR A 256 51.04 -22.23 -48.91
CA THR A 256 49.89 -21.72 -48.17
C THR A 256 48.67 -22.63 -48.20
N ALA A 257 48.01 -22.81 -47.08
CA ALA A 257 46.68 -23.38 -46.98
C ALA A 257 45.79 -22.38 -46.23
N MET A 258 44.48 -22.35 -46.54
CA MET A 258 43.55 -21.43 -45.93
C MET A 258 42.39 -22.22 -45.29
N VAL A 259 41.94 -21.73 -44.15
CA VAL A 259 40.73 -22.21 -43.47
C VAL A 259 39.78 -21.02 -43.29
N ASN A 260 38.62 -21.10 -43.89
CA ASN A 260 37.58 -20.10 -43.66
C ASN A 260 36.76 -20.45 -42.42
N VAL A 261 36.76 -19.55 -41.45
CA VAL A 261 36.08 -19.73 -40.18
C VAL A 261 34.92 -18.77 -40.12
N SER A 262 33.71 -19.29 -39.97
CA SER A 262 32.49 -18.49 -39.77
C SER A 262 31.97 -18.68 -38.35
N VAL A 263 31.91 -17.59 -37.58
CA VAL A 263 31.30 -17.58 -36.25
C VAL A 263 29.88 -17.10 -36.39
N VAL A 264 28.90 -18.01 -36.17
CA VAL A 264 27.48 -17.79 -36.52
C VAL A 264 26.63 -17.38 -35.33
N ALA A 265 25.43 -16.84 -35.58
CA ALA A 265 24.41 -16.60 -34.56
C ALA A 265 24.04 -17.88 -33.83
N VAL A 266 23.96 -17.84 -32.50
CA VAL A 266 23.71 -19.02 -31.69
C VAL A 266 22.74 -18.73 -30.56
N LEU A 267 21.84 -19.69 -30.29
CA LEU A 267 21.08 -19.79 -29.07
C LEU A 267 21.46 -21.10 -28.38
N LYS A 268 22.08 -21.03 -27.20
CA LYS A 268 22.49 -22.18 -26.40
C LYS A 268 21.75 -22.15 -25.05
N PHE A 269 21.06 -23.23 -24.71
CA PHE A 269 20.25 -23.31 -23.51
C PHE A 269 20.16 -24.74 -22.97
N VAL A 270 19.81 -24.85 -21.66
CA VAL A 270 19.49 -26.15 -21.03
C VAL A 270 17.99 -26.32 -20.97
N THR A 271 17.50 -27.47 -21.35
CA THR A 271 16.10 -27.85 -21.23
C THR A 271 15.95 -29.19 -20.52
N ARG A 272 14.85 -29.34 -19.76
CA ARG A 272 14.42 -30.62 -19.19
C ARG A 272 13.22 -31.12 -19.96
N ILE A 273 13.27 -32.36 -20.43
CA ILE A 273 12.18 -32.93 -21.23
C ILE A 273 11.14 -33.50 -20.28
N ASP A 274 10.06 -32.77 -20.04
CA ASP A 274 8.92 -33.25 -19.24
C ASP A 274 7.91 -34.04 -20.10
N ASN A 275 7.88 -33.78 -21.43
CA ASN A 275 7.03 -34.45 -22.43
C ASN A 275 7.61 -34.19 -23.82
N THR A 276 7.81 -35.23 -24.59
CA THR A 276 8.41 -35.16 -25.93
C THR A 276 7.57 -34.41 -26.99
N ASN A 277 6.30 -34.10 -26.66
CA ASN A 277 5.42 -33.31 -27.53
C ASN A 277 5.33 -31.82 -27.15
N ARG A 278 6.06 -31.38 -26.09
CA ARG A 278 6.06 -29.96 -25.71
C ARG A 278 7.12 -29.17 -26.47
N PRO A 279 6.86 -27.92 -26.83
CA PRO A 279 7.81 -27.09 -27.54
C PRO A 279 9.04 -26.77 -26.68
N LEU A 280 10.19 -26.71 -27.36
CA LEU A 280 11.47 -26.28 -26.79
C LEU A 280 11.65 -24.77 -26.93
N PHE A 281 11.34 -24.22 -28.12
CA PHE A 281 11.45 -22.81 -28.45
C PHE A 281 10.61 -22.48 -29.69
N PHE A 282 10.41 -21.20 -29.97
CA PHE A 282 9.85 -20.71 -31.22
C PHE A 282 10.94 -20.27 -32.20
N ALA A 283 10.74 -20.52 -33.49
CA ALA A 283 11.60 -19.98 -34.52
C ALA A 283 10.76 -19.63 -35.78
N ARG A 284 11.31 -18.81 -36.68
CA ARG A 284 10.72 -18.57 -37.99
C ARG A 284 10.88 -19.82 -38.84
N MET A 285 9.84 -20.18 -39.60
CA MET A 285 9.83 -21.38 -40.39
C MET A 285 10.57 -21.25 -41.72
N ASP A 286 10.89 -20.00 -42.13
CA ASP A 286 11.61 -19.67 -43.38
C ASP A 286 13.12 -19.42 -43.14
N GLU A 287 13.64 -19.65 -41.93
CA GLU A 287 15.06 -19.56 -41.60
C GLU A 287 15.73 -20.94 -41.73
N ASP A 288 16.91 -20.97 -42.37
CA ASP A 288 17.79 -22.13 -42.45
C ASP A 288 18.68 -22.17 -41.17
N PHE A 289 18.32 -23.02 -40.19
CA PHE A 289 19.09 -23.19 -38.98
C PHE A 289 19.39 -24.65 -38.65
N THR A 290 20.38 -24.92 -37.85
CA THR A 290 20.73 -26.27 -37.40
C THR A 290 20.55 -26.39 -35.88
N ILE A 291 20.12 -27.59 -35.42
CA ILE A 291 19.94 -27.92 -34.03
C ILE A 291 20.88 -29.07 -33.65
N ASP A 292 21.68 -28.82 -32.63
CA ASP A 292 22.37 -29.89 -31.88
C ASP A 292 21.57 -30.07 -30.55
N TYR A 293 20.98 -31.23 -30.41
CA TYR A 293 20.15 -31.56 -29.25
C TYR A 293 20.97 -31.98 -28.00
N GLY A 294 22.27 -32.08 -28.14
CA GLY A 294 23.16 -32.49 -27.03
C GLY A 294 22.99 -33.94 -26.62
N ASP A 295 22.44 -34.76 -27.49
CA ASP A 295 22.20 -36.21 -27.32
C ASP A 295 23.31 -37.09 -27.94
N GLY A 296 24.33 -36.46 -28.52
CA GLY A 296 25.43 -37.13 -29.18
C GLY A 296 25.12 -37.59 -30.60
N ILE A 297 23.98 -37.23 -31.16
CA ILE A 297 23.53 -37.57 -32.52
C ILE A 297 23.47 -36.26 -33.33
N ASP A 298 24.14 -36.24 -34.49
CA ASP A 298 24.11 -35.11 -35.40
C ASP A 298 22.74 -35.10 -36.14
N SER A 299 21.72 -34.44 -35.54
CA SER A 299 20.38 -34.45 -36.10
C SER A 299 20.00 -33.11 -36.75
N ARG A 300 19.55 -33.14 -37.99
CA ARG A 300 19.03 -31.99 -38.77
C ARG A 300 17.52 -32.02 -38.89
N GLU A 301 16.79 -32.84 -38.12
CA GLU A 301 15.32 -32.91 -38.20
C GLU A 301 14.67 -31.76 -37.39
N TYR A 302 14.02 -30.86 -38.15
CA TYR A 302 13.12 -29.85 -37.57
C TYR A 302 11.72 -30.44 -37.43
N ARG A 303 11.11 -30.33 -36.26
CA ARG A 303 9.70 -30.68 -36.09
C ARG A 303 8.94 -29.42 -35.68
N PHE A 304 8.14 -28.89 -36.60
CA PHE A 304 7.30 -27.71 -36.41
C PHE A 304 5.86 -28.12 -36.18
N GLU A 305 5.25 -27.66 -35.10
CA GLU A 305 3.87 -27.92 -34.76
C GLU A 305 3.27 -26.74 -34.00
N PRO A 306 2.02 -26.32 -34.28
CA PRO A 306 1.46 -26.20 -35.59
C PRO A 306 2.12 -25.08 -36.36
N ALA A 307 2.09 -25.17 -37.69
CA ALA A 307 2.57 -24.12 -38.56
C ALA A 307 1.57 -22.98 -38.65
N ASN A 308 1.99 -21.74 -38.41
CA ASN A 308 1.34 -20.60 -39.03
C ASN A 308 2.29 -20.00 -40.07
N ALA A 309 1.85 -19.01 -40.85
CA ALA A 309 2.55 -18.54 -42.06
C ALA A 309 3.98 -17.99 -41.81
N VAL A 310 4.38 -17.71 -40.56
CA VAL A 310 5.66 -17.06 -40.25
C VAL A 310 6.43 -17.76 -39.10
N TYR A 311 5.76 -18.16 -37.98
CA TYR A 311 6.40 -18.76 -36.84
C TYR A 311 5.79 -20.11 -36.50
N GLY A 312 6.65 -21.06 -36.01
CA GLY A 312 6.24 -22.31 -35.44
C GLY A 312 7.07 -22.62 -34.19
N TRP A 313 6.70 -23.65 -33.46
CA TRP A 313 7.52 -24.14 -32.35
C TRP A 313 8.27 -25.41 -32.73
N VAL A 314 9.47 -25.54 -32.15
CA VAL A 314 10.31 -26.72 -32.31
C VAL A 314 10.08 -27.64 -31.11
N ILE A 315 9.79 -28.90 -31.37
CA ILE A 315 9.59 -29.95 -30.38
C ILE A 315 10.86 -30.81 -30.20
N PRO A 316 11.00 -31.58 -29.08
CA PRO A 316 12.13 -32.45 -28.85
C PRO A 316 12.41 -33.44 -29.97
N GLY A 317 13.68 -33.73 -30.21
CA GLY A 317 14.08 -34.81 -31.11
C GLY A 317 13.66 -36.21 -30.60
N ARG A 318 13.57 -37.21 -31.48
CA ARG A 318 13.13 -38.58 -31.12
C ARG A 318 14.03 -39.30 -30.14
N SER A 319 15.29 -38.91 -30.05
CA SER A 319 16.33 -39.47 -29.15
C SER A 319 16.27 -38.91 -27.73
N MET A 320 15.45 -37.86 -27.48
CA MET A 320 15.39 -37.20 -26.16
C MET A 320 14.43 -37.94 -25.23
N GLU A 321 14.90 -38.22 -23.99
CA GLU A 321 14.18 -38.98 -22.97
C GLU A 321 13.49 -38.04 -21.96
N GLU A 322 12.28 -38.40 -21.54
CA GLU A 322 11.55 -37.68 -20.49
C GLU A 322 12.34 -37.77 -19.14
N GLY A 323 12.33 -36.65 -18.39
CA GLY A 323 12.99 -36.52 -17.10
C GLY A 323 14.47 -36.12 -17.18
N ARG A 324 15.08 -36.12 -18.37
CA ARG A 324 16.50 -35.77 -18.58
C ARG A 324 16.67 -34.29 -19.00
N GLU A 325 17.84 -33.76 -18.67
CA GLU A 325 18.31 -32.45 -19.10
C GLU A 325 19.26 -32.56 -20.30
N TYR A 326 19.11 -31.66 -21.24
CA TYR A 326 19.93 -31.58 -22.45
C TYR A 326 20.38 -30.14 -22.65
N THR A 327 21.62 -29.97 -23.13
CA THR A 327 22.14 -28.69 -23.58
C THR A 327 21.93 -28.60 -25.09
N ILE A 328 20.99 -27.76 -25.50
CA ILE A 328 20.64 -27.57 -26.91
C ILE A 328 21.40 -26.36 -27.46
N THR A 329 21.95 -26.52 -28.66
CA THR A 329 22.59 -25.46 -29.41
C THR A 329 21.88 -25.28 -30.76
N VAL A 330 21.32 -24.11 -31.00
CA VAL A 330 20.70 -23.73 -32.27
C VAL A 330 21.63 -22.73 -32.95
N LYS A 331 22.06 -23.03 -34.16
CA LYS A 331 22.98 -22.19 -34.95
C LYS A 331 22.28 -21.60 -36.15
N ASN A 332 22.68 -20.38 -36.54
CA ASN A 332 22.24 -19.69 -37.76
C ASN A 332 20.79 -19.20 -37.73
N THR A 333 20.24 -18.87 -36.54
CA THR A 333 18.93 -18.22 -36.42
C THR A 333 18.96 -17.02 -35.51
N GLU A 334 18.23 -15.99 -35.88
CA GLU A 334 18.04 -14.76 -35.03
C GLU A 334 16.61 -14.67 -34.51
N SER A 335 15.68 -15.51 -34.97
CA SER A 335 14.26 -15.48 -34.56
C SER A 335 13.93 -16.37 -33.38
N ALA A 336 14.82 -17.26 -32.97
CA ALA A 336 14.57 -18.22 -31.89
C ALA A 336 14.30 -17.50 -30.54
N SER A 337 13.23 -17.89 -29.86
CA SER A 337 12.80 -17.28 -28.59
C SER A 337 12.03 -18.27 -27.70
N PHE A 338 11.88 -17.94 -26.42
CA PHE A 338 11.16 -18.76 -25.41
C PHE A 338 9.85 -18.10 -24.95
N GLN A 339 9.32 -17.13 -25.66
CA GLN A 339 8.09 -16.46 -25.28
C GLN A 339 6.87 -17.39 -25.34
N ARG A 340 5.89 -17.17 -24.48
CA ARG A 340 4.68 -18.01 -24.39
C ARG A 340 3.83 -17.99 -25.67
N SER A 341 3.86 -16.90 -26.43
CA SER A 341 3.11 -16.76 -27.67
C SER A 341 3.82 -15.86 -28.67
N VAL A 342 3.78 -16.22 -29.94
CA VAL A 342 4.31 -15.45 -31.06
C VAL A 342 3.23 -15.36 -32.12
N GLY A 343 2.78 -14.13 -32.45
CA GLY A 343 1.64 -13.94 -33.36
C GLY A 343 0.39 -14.65 -32.84
N ASN A 344 -0.18 -15.59 -33.64
CA ASN A 344 -1.35 -16.38 -33.26
C ASN A 344 -1.00 -17.74 -32.64
N VAL A 345 0.29 -18.02 -32.41
CA VAL A 345 0.79 -19.29 -31.88
C VAL A 345 1.09 -19.13 -30.40
N SER A 346 0.54 -20.01 -29.57
CA SER A 346 0.76 -19.99 -28.12
C SER A 346 1.07 -21.39 -27.62
N ALA A 347 2.11 -21.51 -26.76
CA ALA A 347 2.48 -22.78 -26.12
C ALA A 347 3.06 -22.55 -24.72
N THR A 348 3.05 -23.58 -23.88
CA THR A 348 3.65 -23.53 -22.54
C THR A 348 5.11 -23.97 -22.64
N LEU A 349 6.04 -23.06 -22.46
CA LEU A 349 7.50 -23.27 -22.48
C LEU A 349 8.03 -23.42 -21.05
N ASN A 350 7.64 -24.48 -20.35
CA ASN A 350 8.11 -24.78 -19.00
C ASN A 350 9.31 -25.74 -18.95
N THR A 351 9.80 -26.15 -20.11
CA THR A 351 10.92 -27.10 -20.25
C THR A 351 12.29 -26.44 -20.14
N VAL A 352 12.40 -25.15 -20.55
CA VAL A 352 13.67 -24.39 -20.49
C VAL A 352 14.09 -24.18 -19.04
N ARG A 353 15.36 -24.50 -18.74
CA ARG A 353 15.97 -24.36 -17.40
C ARG A 353 17.00 -23.24 -17.35
N GLU A 354 17.89 -23.16 -18.32
CA GLU A 354 18.97 -22.19 -18.33
C GLU A 354 19.15 -21.60 -19.74
N ILE A 355 19.43 -20.30 -19.83
CA ILE A 355 19.90 -19.62 -21.03
C ILE A 355 21.41 -19.42 -20.85
N ILE A 356 22.21 -20.10 -21.72
CA ILE A 356 23.66 -20.07 -21.61
C ILE A 356 24.22 -18.92 -22.46
N TYR A 357 23.76 -18.79 -23.72
CA TYR A 357 24.34 -17.85 -24.65
C TYR A 357 23.42 -17.52 -25.83
N VAL A 358 23.35 -16.27 -26.21
CA VAL A 358 22.57 -15.77 -27.35
C VAL A 358 23.41 -14.78 -28.14
N THR A 359 23.57 -15.04 -29.44
CA THR A 359 24.29 -14.14 -30.34
C THR A 359 23.49 -13.80 -31.58
N GLY A 360 23.93 -12.84 -32.36
CA GLY A 360 23.32 -12.50 -33.64
C GLY A 360 23.18 -10.99 -33.84
N GLY A 361 22.54 -10.60 -34.93
CA GLY A 361 22.30 -9.20 -35.31
C GLY A 361 20.99 -8.64 -34.79
N ARG A 362 20.39 -9.23 -33.72
CA ARG A 362 19.09 -8.82 -33.16
C ARG A 362 19.11 -7.36 -32.74
N ASP A 363 18.04 -6.65 -33.07
CA ASP A 363 17.75 -5.29 -32.61
C ASP A 363 16.77 -5.25 -31.44
N SER A 364 16.17 -6.41 -31.09
CA SER A 364 15.13 -6.53 -30.08
C SER A 364 15.12 -7.89 -29.38
N LEU A 365 14.91 -7.86 -28.04
CA LEU A 365 14.64 -9.03 -27.21
C LEU A 365 13.24 -8.95 -26.58
N VAL A 366 12.30 -8.27 -27.20
CA VAL A 366 10.92 -8.15 -26.73
C VAL A 366 10.33 -9.54 -26.48
N ALA A 367 9.85 -9.76 -25.24
CA ALA A 367 9.23 -11.00 -24.78
C ALA A 367 10.07 -12.28 -25.05
N PHE A 368 11.38 -12.18 -25.20
CA PHE A 368 12.27 -13.28 -25.61
C PHE A 368 12.06 -14.58 -24.82
N ALA A 369 11.90 -14.50 -23.50
CA ALA A 369 11.61 -15.63 -22.63
C ALA A 369 10.31 -15.43 -21.80
N SER A 370 9.39 -14.59 -22.27
CA SER A 370 8.15 -14.29 -21.57
C SER A 370 7.28 -15.54 -21.36
N GLY A 371 6.97 -15.86 -20.10
CA GLY A 371 6.19 -17.04 -19.71
C GLY A 371 6.98 -18.35 -19.73
N ALA A 372 8.32 -18.30 -19.81
CA ALA A 372 9.18 -19.46 -19.62
C ALA A 372 9.26 -19.83 -18.12
N THR A 373 8.18 -20.41 -17.59
CA THR A 373 8.00 -20.69 -16.16
C THR A 373 9.00 -21.69 -15.59
N GLY A 374 9.66 -22.48 -16.43
CA GLY A 374 10.71 -23.45 -16.05
C GLY A 374 12.12 -22.84 -15.95
N LEU A 375 12.31 -21.61 -16.45
CA LEU A 375 13.63 -20.96 -16.47
C LEU A 375 14.10 -20.65 -15.04
N ILE A 376 15.27 -21.22 -14.66
CA ILE A 376 15.85 -21.04 -13.32
C ILE A 376 17.08 -20.13 -13.33
N ARG A 377 17.80 -20.04 -14.47
CA ARG A 377 19.06 -19.29 -14.56
C ARG A 377 19.27 -18.67 -15.93
N VAL A 378 19.90 -17.50 -15.96
CA VAL A 378 20.54 -16.88 -17.12
C VAL A 378 22.02 -16.75 -16.81
N HIS A 379 22.90 -17.25 -17.67
CA HIS A 379 24.34 -17.22 -17.44
C HIS A 379 24.94 -15.81 -17.62
N ALA A 380 26.04 -15.55 -16.93
CA ALA A 380 26.80 -14.31 -17.12
C ALA A 380 27.29 -14.20 -18.57
N GLY A 381 27.17 -13.03 -19.18
CA GLY A 381 27.51 -12.81 -20.59
C GLY A 381 26.57 -13.45 -21.62
N ALA A 382 25.43 -13.98 -21.18
CA ALA A 382 24.47 -14.63 -22.09
C ALA A 382 24.05 -13.78 -23.31
N PHE A 383 24.09 -12.45 -23.19
CA PHE A 383 23.68 -11.50 -24.24
C PHE A 383 24.81 -10.57 -24.71
N ASP A 384 26.07 -10.82 -24.30
CA ASP A 384 27.19 -9.89 -24.54
C ASP A 384 27.45 -9.60 -26.02
N ASP A 385 27.08 -10.51 -26.93
CA ASP A 385 27.28 -10.40 -28.36
C ASP A 385 26.04 -9.91 -29.14
N LEU A 386 25.20 -9.10 -28.48
CA LEU A 386 24.01 -8.50 -29.08
C LEU A 386 24.06 -6.94 -29.03
N PRO A 387 25.07 -6.29 -29.62
CA PRO A 387 25.30 -4.85 -29.44
C PRO A 387 24.19 -3.93 -29.98
N ASN A 388 23.34 -4.47 -30.89
CA ASN A 388 22.30 -3.67 -31.56
C ASN A 388 20.94 -3.70 -30.86
N VAL A 389 20.81 -4.41 -29.72
CA VAL A 389 19.52 -4.54 -29.03
C VAL A 389 19.12 -3.21 -28.43
N GLN A 390 17.96 -2.70 -28.86
CA GLN A 390 17.35 -1.44 -28.39
C GLN A 390 16.15 -1.65 -27.48
N ASN A 391 15.53 -2.85 -27.47
CA ASN A 391 14.31 -3.09 -26.73
C ASN A 391 14.32 -4.45 -26.01
N CYS A 392 14.13 -4.41 -24.68
CA CYS A 392 14.06 -5.56 -23.80
C CYS A 392 12.70 -5.67 -23.08
N THR A 393 11.62 -5.06 -23.64
CA THR A 393 10.27 -5.12 -23.07
C THR A 393 9.86 -6.57 -22.83
N SER A 394 9.44 -6.89 -21.59
CA SER A 394 8.94 -8.21 -21.20
C SER A 394 9.94 -9.36 -21.42
N ILE A 395 11.24 -9.12 -21.50
CA ILE A 395 12.24 -10.14 -21.89
C ILE A 395 12.12 -11.42 -21.06
N PHE A 396 11.89 -11.33 -19.72
CA PHE A 396 11.70 -12.43 -18.79
C PHE A 396 10.37 -12.36 -18.03
N ARG A 397 9.37 -11.71 -18.61
CA ARG A 397 8.06 -11.57 -17.97
C ARG A 397 7.49 -12.95 -17.61
N ASP A 398 6.96 -13.11 -16.38
CA ASP A 398 6.35 -14.33 -15.85
C ASP A 398 7.28 -15.57 -15.87
N CYS A 399 8.61 -15.38 -15.78
CA CYS A 399 9.58 -16.45 -15.52
C CYS A 399 9.57 -16.82 -14.03
N THR A 400 8.55 -17.54 -13.60
CA THR A 400 8.22 -17.76 -12.18
C THR A 400 9.23 -18.60 -11.39
N SER A 401 10.14 -19.32 -12.07
CA SER A 401 11.22 -20.10 -11.43
C SER A 401 12.59 -19.42 -11.47
N LEU A 402 12.71 -18.24 -12.10
CA LEU A 402 13.96 -17.49 -12.19
C LEU A 402 14.32 -16.92 -10.81
N ALA A 403 15.33 -17.52 -10.16
CA ALA A 403 15.66 -17.23 -8.78
C ALA A 403 16.80 -16.22 -8.60
N GLU A 404 17.71 -16.15 -9.57
CA GLU A 404 18.89 -15.29 -9.53
C GLU A 404 19.23 -14.72 -10.91
N LEU A 405 19.87 -13.55 -10.94
CA LEU A 405 20.39 -12.90 -12.13
C LEU A 405 21.91 -12.72 -12.01
N PRO A 406 22.68 -12.89 -13.09
CA PRO A 406 24.12 -12.63 -13.04
C PRO A 406 24.39 -11.12 -12.99
N SER A 407 25.48 -10.73 -12.34
CA SER A 407 25.98 -9.36 -12.40
C SER A 407 26.34 -8.99 -13.83
N GLY A 408 26.05 -7.74 -14.24
CA GLY A 408 26.38 -7.23 -15.56
C GLY A 408 25.61 -7.85 -16.73
N LEU A 409 24.46 -8.48 -16.49
CA LEU A 409 23.64 -9.13 -17.53
C LEU A 409 23.40 -8.27 -18.78
N PHE A 410 23.28 -6.94 -18.63
CA PHE A 410 23.06 -5.99 -19.73
C PHE A 410 24.25 -5.04 -19.95
N SER A 411 25.38 -5.26 -19.30
CA SER A 411 26.49 -4.29 -19.30
C SER A 411 27.07 -3.97 -20.67
N ARG A 412 26.96 -4.89 -21.63
CA ARG A 412 27.42 -4.69 -23.01
C ARG A 412 26.32 -4.23 -23.96
N LEU A 413 25.09 -4.19 -23.55
CA LEU A 413 23.93 -3.77 -24.34
C LEU A 413 23.61 -2.30 -24.07
N THR A 414 24.43 -1.38 -24.59
CA THR A 414 24.36 0.05 -24.28
C THR A 414 23.30 0.84 -25.04
N ALA A 415 22.67 0.23 -26.07
CA ALA A 415 21.67 0.87 -26.93
C ALA A 415 20.22 0.64 -26.47
N ILE A 416 19.99 -0.04 -25.34
CA ILE A 416 18.64 -0.35 -24.88
C ILE A 416 17.92 0.90 -24.40
N THR A 417 16.71 1.13 -24.93
CA THR A 417 15.85 2.26 -24.57
C THR A 417 14.66 1.86 -23.68
N ASP A 418 14.26 0.58 -23.67
CA ASP A 418 13.04 0.14 -22.98
C ASP A 418 13.22 -1.20 -22.28
N PHE A 419 13.03 -1.20 -20.93
CA PHE A 419 13.00 -2.36 -20.04
C PHE A 419 11.61 -2.60 -19.42
N THR A 420 10.55 -2.05 -20.02
CA THR A 420 9.18 -2.20 -19.50
C THR A 420 8.82 -3.68 -19.32
N TYR A 421 8.33 -4.06 -18.14
CA TYR A 421 7.97 -5.43 -17.76
C TYR A 421 9.12 -6.46 -17.85
N ALA A 422 10.38 -6.05 -17.90
CA ALA A 422 11.48 -6.98 -18.23
C ALA A 422 11.51 -8.22 -17.33
N PHE A 423 11.23 -8.09 -16.03
CA PHE A 423 11.17 -9.17 -15.03
C PHE A 423 9.82 -9.22 -14.29
N TYR A 424 8.76 -8.67 -14.88
CA TYR A 424 7.42 -8.71 -14.28
C TYR A 424 7.03 -10.15 -13.92
N GLY A 425 6.58 -10.39 -12.68
CA GLY A 425 6.08 -11.69 -12.25
C GLY A 425 7.15 -12.77 -12.08
N CYS A 426 8.43 -12.44 -12.00
CA CYS A 426 9.50 -13.38 -11.63
C CYS A 426 9.43 -13.68 -10.13
N THR A 427 8.47 -14.52 -9.73
CA THR A 427 8.08 -14.73 -8.33
C THR A 427 9.12 -15.48 -7.48
N ALA A 428 10.08 -16.16 -8.10
CA ALA A 428 11.18 -16.84 -7.39
C ALA A 428 12.43 -15.95 -7.22
N LEU A 429 12.49 -14.78 -7.88
CA LEU A 429 13.66 -13.90 -7.83
C LEU A 429 13.81 -13.30 -6.42
N THR A 430 14.95 -13.61 -5.76
CA THR A 430 15.14 -13.28 -4.34
C THR A 430 15.98 -12.03 -4.10
N VAL A 431 17.01 -11.80 -4.89
CA VAL A 431 17.93 -10.66 -4.77
C VAL A 431 18.34 -10.19 -6.16
N LEU A 432 18.45 -8.86 -6.37
CA LEU A 432 19.06 -8.32 -7.58
C LEU A 432 20.58 -8.18 -7.38
N PRO A 433 21.39 -8.47 -8.40
CA PRO A 433 22.81 -8.17 -8.34
C PRO A 433 23.03 -6.65 -8.30
N ASP A 434 24.09 -6.22 -7.64
CA ASP A 434 24.50 -4.83 -7.63
C ASP A 434 24.73 -4.32 -9.06
N SER A 435 24.33 -3.08 -9.33
CA SER A 435 24.57 -2.39 -10.59
C SER A 435 23.95 -3.08 -11.83
N LEU A 436 22.85 -3.80 -11.70
CA LEU A 436 22.22 -4.59 -12.79
C LEU A 436 22.00 -3.78 -14.08
N PHE A 437 21.52 -2.53 -13.96
CA PHE A 437 21.28 -1.63 -15.09
C PHE A 437 22.24 -0.44 -15.07
N SER A 438 23.30 -0.49 -14.27
CA SER A 438 24.23 0.65 -14.18
C SER A 438 24.84 1.00 -15.53
N GLY A 439 24.81 2.30 -15.87
CA GLY A 439 25.37 2.80 -17.13
C GLY A 439 24.49 2.62 -18.37
N GLN A 440 23.23 2.19 -18.22
CA GLN A 440 22.26 2.19 -19.32
C GLN A 440 21.79 3.63 -19.62
N ALA A 441 22.67 4.41 -20.23
CA ALA A 441 22.47 5.85 -20.42
C ALA A 441 21.32 6.19 -21.37
N GLU A 442 21.02 5.32 -22.34
CA GLU A 442 19.96 5.51 -23.35
C GLU A 442 18.60 4.99 -22.88
N ALA A 443 18.55 4.24 -21.76
CA ALA A 443 17.30 3.65 -21.27
C ALA A 443 16.34 4.72 -20.76
N LEU A 444 15.12 4.74 -21.32
CA LEU A 444 14.06 5.70 -21.01
C LEU A 444 13.04 5.12 -20.02
N TYR A 445 12.71 3.84 -20.16
CA TYR A 445 11.58 3.22 -19.47
C TYR A 445 11.99 1.99 -18.68
N PHE A 446 11.66 2.00 -17.37
CA PHE A 446 11.75 0.89 -16.42
C PHE A 446 10.39 0.59 -15.80
N ILE A 447 9.30 0.78 -16.57
CA ILE A 447 7.92 0.62 -16.10
C ILE A 447 7.69 -0.83 -15.71
N SER A 448 7.24 -1.07 -14.46
CA SER A 448 6.88 -2.42 -13.96
C SER A 448 8.01 -3.45 -14.12
N VAL A 449 9.27 -2.99 -14.12
CA VAL A 449 10.43 -3.84 -14.45
C VAL A 449 10.53 -5.07 -13.55
N PHE A 450 10.22 -4.95 -12.25
CA PHE A 450 10.19 -6.03 -11.24
C PHE A 450 8.81 -6.16 -10.56
N GLU A 451 7.75 -5.63 -11.18
CA GLU A 451 6.41 -5.73 -10.59
C GLU A 451 6.06 -7.20 -10.32
N LYS A 452 5.52 -7.48 -9.13
CA LYS A 452 5.14 -8.83 -8.65
C LYS A 452 6.29 -9.83 -8.51
N CYS A 453 7.52 -9.39 -8.35
CA CYS A 453 8.62 -10.25 -7.89
C CYS A 453 8.46 -10.50 -6.37
N THR A 454 7.53 -11.38 -6.01
CA THR A 454 7.03 -11.51 -4.63
C THR A 454 8.03 -12.08 -3.64
N ALA A 455 9.08 -12.79 -4.10
CA ALA A 455 10.17 -13.30 -3.27
C ALA A 455 11.35 -12.33 -3.16
N LEU A 456 11.33 -11.19 -3.90
CA LEU A 456 12.44 -10.25 -3.92
C LEU A 456 12.62 -9.58 -2.56
N THR A 457 13.80 -9.78 -1.93
CA THR A 457 14.12 -9.28 -0.59
C THR A 457 14.95 -8.01 -0.61
N SER A 458 15.77 -7.78 -1.66
CA SER A 458 16.62 -6.60 -1.82
C SER A 458 16.72 -6.17 -3.28
N THR A 459 16.79 -4.85 -3.52
CA THR A 459 16.95 -4.30 -4.87
C THR A 459 18.38 -4.34 -5.40
N GLY A 460 19.37 -4.77 -4.59
CA GLY A 460 20.80 -4.54 -4.91
C GLY A 460 21.20 -3.06 -4.75
N ASN A 461 22.51 -2.78 -4.76
CA ASN A 461 23.04 -1.43 -4.74
C ASN A 461 23.19 -0.89 -6.17
N ASN A 462 23.03 0.42 -6.35
CA ASN A 462 23.26 1.09 -7.63
C ASN A 462 22.50 0.48 -8.82
N THR A 463 21.35 -0.13 -8.60
CA THR A 463 20.60 -0.92 -9.62
C THR A 463 20.37 -0.14 -10.90
N PHE A 464 19.95 1.12 -10.82
CA PHE A 464 19.74 2.01 -11.97
C PHE A 464 20.77 3.17 -12.02
N SER A 465 21.89 3.05 -11.32
CA SER A 465 22.86 4.15 -11.25
C SER A 465 23.38 4.52 -12.63
N GLY A 466 23.37 5.84 -12.96
CA GLY A 466 23.85 6.34 -14.25
C GLY A 466 22.89 6.16 -15.43
N CYS A 467 21.63 5.76 -15.21
CA CYS A 467 20.58 5.79 -16.23
C CYS A 467 20.08 7.24 -16.42
N ILE A 468 20.93 8.07 -17.03
CA ILE A 468 20.72 9.53 -17.11
C ILE A 468 19.51 9.96 -17.92
N SER A 469 19.12 9.17 -18.94
CA SER A 469 17.95 9.44 -19.79
C SER A 469 16.66 8.82 -19.26
N ALA A 470 16.72 8.02 -18.18
CA ALA A 470 15.53 7.34 -17.64
C ALA A 470 14.50 8.33 -17.12
N VAL A 471 13.28 8.26 -17.69
CA VAL A 471 12.18 9.17 -17.35
C VAL A 471 11.09 8.51 -16.48
N ASN A 472 10.92 7.18 -16.54
CA ASN A 472 9.78 6.53 -15.95
C ASN A 472 10.12 5.19 -15.24
N PHE A 473 9.93 5.19 -13.90
CA PHE A 473 10.08 4.05 -13.00
C PHE A 473 8.74 3.64 -12.37
N SER A 474 7.62 3.98 -13.01
CA SER A 474 6.29 3.64 -12.48
C SER A 474 6.16 2.13 -12.27
N SER A 475 5.65 1.73 -11.09
CA SER A 475 5.46 0.34 -10.67
C SER A 475 6.72 -0.53 -10.72
N ALA A 476 7.92 0.05 -10.71
CA ALA A 476 9.18 -0.71 -10.92
C ALA A 476 9.32 -1.90 -9.96
N PHE A 477 8.90 -1.76 -8.71
CA PHE A 477 8.90 -2.82 -7.67
C PHE A 477 7.50 -3.04 -7.06
N ASP A 478 6.42 -2.69 -7.78
CA ASP A 478 5.05 -2.84 -7.26
C ASP A 478 4.74 -4.31 -6.94
N GLY A 479 4.25 -4.55 -5.72
CA GLY A 479 3.89 -5.89 -5.27
C GLY A 479 5.07 -6.81 -4.94
N CYS A 480 6.29 -6.29 -4.78
CA CYS A 480 7.43 -7.03 -4.24
C CYS A 480 7.25 -7.22 -2.73
N THR A 481 6.37 -8.14 -2.34
CA THR A 481 5.87 -8.26 -0.96
C THR A 481 6.94 -8.66 0.07
N ALA A 482 7.99 -9.38 -0.35
CA ALA A 482 9.11 -9.78 0.50
C ALA A 482 10.19 -8.70 0.62
N LEU A 483 10.13 -7.62 -0.18
CA LEU A 483 11.16 -6.58 -0.18
C LEU A 483 11.22 -5.90 1.19
N PHE A 484 12.36 -6.06 1.91
CA PHE A 484 12.57 -5.45 3.21
C PHE A 484 13.66 -4.37 3.20
N HIS A 485 14.52 -4.35 2.16
CA HIS A 485 15.62 -3.40 2.05
C HIS A 485 15.76 -2.86 0.62
N ILE A 486 15.93 -1.54 0.50
CA ILE A 486 16.30 -0.85 -0.74
C ILE A 486 17.79 -0.55 -0.69
N GLY A 487 18.55 -1.06 -1.66
CA GLY A 487 19.99 -0.85 -1.76
C GLY A 487 20.38 0.64 -1.84
N THR A 488 21.64 0.94 -1.57
CA THR A 488 22.15 2.30 -1.67
C THR A 488 22.33 2.73 -3.13
N GLY A 489 22.06 4.01 -3.43
CA GLY A 489 22.29 4.60 -4.76
C GLY A 489 21.42 4.04 -5.88
N VAL A 490 20.27 3.42 -5.57
CA VAL A 490 19.39 2.76 -6.57
C VAL A 490 19.07 3.68 -7.75
N PHE A 491 18.74 4.95 -7.51
CA PHE A 491 18.44 5.95 -8.55
C PHE A 491 19.55 7.02 -8.70
N LYS A 492 20.76 6.71 -8.26
CA LYS A 492 21.87 7.66 -8.34
C LYS A 492 22.16 8.03 -9.79
N GLY A 493 22.19 9.34 -10.09
CA GLY A 493 22.45 9.86 -11.45
C GLY A 493 21.27 9.74 -12.41
N CYS A 494 20.05 9.36 -11.97
CA CYS A 494 18.83 9.35 -12.82
C CYS A 494 18.24 10.78 -12.94
N THR A 495 19.01 11.70 -13.56
CA THR A 495 18.71 13.13 -13.57
C THR A 495 17.52 13.55 -14.44
N SER A 496 17.01 12.67 -15.29
CA SER A 496 15.82 12.90 -16.13
C SER A 496 14.53 12.27 -15.54
N ALA A 497 14.62 11.58 -14.40
CA ALA A 497 13.50 10.80 -13.87
C ALA A 497 12.38 11.70 -13.30
N ILE A 498 11.17 11.54 -13.85
CA ILE A 498 9.99 12.34 -13.50
C ILE A 498 8.77 11.51 -13.08
N ALA A 499 8.78 10.18 -13.21
CA ALA A 499 7.64 9.35 -12.88
C ALA A 499 8.03 8.15 -12.01
N PHE A 500 7.49 8.14 -10.78
CA PHE A 500 7.68 7.10 -9.76
C PHE A 500 6.34 6.57 -9.22
N SER A 501 5.24 6.73 -9.99
CA SER A 501 3.92 6.27 -9.56
C SER A 501 3.97 4.78 -9.19
N TYR A 502 3.55 4.46 -7.95
CA TYR A 502 3.47 3.08 -7.45
C TYR A 502 4.80 2.31 -7.44
N CYS A 503 5.94 3.00 -7.51
CA CYS A 503 7.27 2.37 -7.70
C CYS A 503 7.54 1.26 -6.67
N PHE A 504 7.19 1.46 -5.40
CA PHE A 504 7.31 0.48 -4.31
C PHE A 504 5.96 0.14 -3.66
N ARG A 505 4.84 0.29 -4.40
CA ARG A 505 3.51 -0.03 -3.88
C ARG A 505 3.45 -1.50 -3.45
N GLY A 506 2.89 -1.76 -2.26
CA GLY A 506 2.68 -3.12 -1.78
C GLY A 506 3.93 -3.87 -1.35
N CYS A 507 5.08 -3.20 -1.20
CA CYS A 507 6.27 -3.75 -0.56
C CYS A 507 6.03 -3.84 0.96
N ARG A 508 5.22 -4.80 1.37
CA ARG A 508 4.65 -4.87 2.73
C ARG A 508 5.68 -5.05 3.83
N ASN A 509 6.83 -5.65 3.51
CA ASN A 509 7.90 -5.94 4.45
C ASN A 509 9.00 -4.85 4.47
N LEU A 510 8.87 -3.78 3.69
CA LEU A 510 9.85 -2.70 3.64
C LEU A 510 9.93 -1.99 4.99
N LEU A 511 11.12 -2.04 5.62
CA LEU A 511 11.32 -1.58 6.98
C LEU A 511 11.78 -0.12 7.06
N ASP A 512 12.68 0.27 6.16
CA ASP A 512 13.36 1.56 6.18
C ASP A 512 13.56 2.14 4.77
N LEU A 513 13.88 3.42 4.71
CA LEU A 513 14.20 4.13 3.49
C LEU A 513 15.51 4.91 3.69
N SER A 514 16.40 4.91 2.69
CA SER A 514 17.55 5.81 2.71
C SER A 514 17.13 7.27 2.41
N GLY A 515 17.69 8.21 3.13
CA GLY A 515 17.43 9.65 2.93
C GLY A 515 17.94 10.20 1.60
N ASP A 516 18.84 9.49 0.91
CA ASP A 516 19.41 9.83 -0.38
C ASP A 516 18.78 9.09 -1.56
N LEU A 517 17.74 8.29 -1.32
CA LEU A 517 17.07 7.48 -2.36
C LEU A 517 16.71 8.27 -3.62
N PHE A 518 16.22 9.51 -3.45
CA PHE A 518 15.85 10.41 -4.56
C PHE A 518 16.74 11.64 -4.63
N SER A 519 17.99 11.58 -4.13
CA SER A 519 18.89 12.76 -4.06
C SER A 519 19.22 13.38 -5.42
N ASP A 520 19.36 12.57 -6.46
CA ASP A 520 19.73 12.98 -7.82
C ASP A 520 18.52 13.05 -8.78
N VAL A 521 17.32 12.87 -8.24
CA VAL A 521 16.08 12.82 -9.02
C VAL A 521 15.37 14.16 -8.92
N PRO A 522 15.12 14.87 -10.05
CA PRO A 522 14.34 16.11 -10.02
C PRO A 522 12.89 15.85 -9.58
N GLY A 523 12.39 14.64 -9.81
CA GLY A 523 11.05 14.19 -9.44
C GLY A 523 9.97 14.80 -10.32
N GLY A 524 8.74 14.38 -10.09
CA GLY A 524 7.54 14.83 -10.78
C GLY A 524 6.35 14.18 -10.11
N ILE A 525 6.05 12.94 -10.45
CA ILE A 525 4.88 12.21 -9.97
C ILE A 525 5.31 11.08 -9.03
N PHE A 526 4.94 11.21 -7.75
CA PHE A 526 5.16 10.21 -6.69
C PHE A 526 3.85 9.58 -6.19
N THR A 527 2.85 9.48 -7.05
CA THR A 527 1.55 8.88 -6.71
C THR A 527 1.74 7.46 -6.16
N GLY A 528 1.31 7.21 -4.91
CA GLY A 528 1.36 5.88 -4.30
C GLY A 528 2.75 5.25 -4.24
N VAL A 529 3.83 6.05 -4.27
CA VAL A 529 5.21 5.53 -4.40
C VAL A 529 5.55 4.47 -3.36
N PHE A 530 5.09 4.62 -2.11
CA PHE A 530 5.22 3.65 -1.01
C PHE A 530 3.85 3.21 -0.46
N GLN A 531 2.81 3.24 -1.28
CA GLN A 531 1.46 2.84 -0.85
C GLN A 531 1.47 1.38 -0.38
N ASN A 532 0.86 1.11 0.79
CA ASN A 532 0.78 -0.21 1.42
C ASN A 532 2.14 -0.84 1.79
N CYS A 533 3.17 -0.03 2.06
CA CYS A 533 4.40 -0.47 2.72
C CYS A 533 4.13 -0.62 4.23
N ALA A 534 3.47 -1.71 4.60
CA ALA A 534 2.86 -1.87 5.92
C ALA A 534 3.86 -1.94 7.08
N ALA A 535 5.09 -2.38 6.84
CA ALA A 535 6.15 -2.51 7.84
C ALA A 535 6.99 -1.24 8.02
N LEU A 536 6.80 -0.21 7.17
CA LEU A 536 7.58 1.02 7.23
C LEU A 536 7.26 1.81 8.50
N THR A 537 8.26 2.02 9.36
CA THR A 537 8.09 2.66 10.68
C THR A 537 8.51 4.12 10.72
N GLU A 538 9.50 4.51 9.90
CA GLU A 538 10.11 5.85 9.92
C GLU A 538 10.30 6.40 8.51
N LEU A 539 10.31 7.72 8.39
CA LEU A 539 10.60 8.44 7.14
C LEU A 539 11.86 9.28 7.32
N PRO A 540 12.86 9.17 6.43
CA PRO A 540 14.03 10.04 6.48
C PRO A 540 13.66 11.47 6.06
N ALA A 541 13.98 12.46 6.89
CA ALA A 541 13.59 13.86 6.68
C ALA A 541 14.05 14.47 5.34
N LYS A 542 15.09 13.90 4.73
CA LYS A 542 15.67 14.42 3.47
C LYS A 542 15.19 13.71 2.20
N LEU A 543 14.26 12.76 2.31
CA LEU A 543 13.84 11.87 1.21
C LEU A 543 13.52 12.62 -0.10
N PHE A 544 12.82 13.75 -0.03
CA PHE A 544 12.39 14.54 -1.20
C PHE A 544 13.05 15.93 -1.31
N THR A 545 14.09 16.22 -0.53
CA THR A 545 14.67 17.58 -0.45
C THR A 545 15.10 18.13 -1.81
N ASN A 546 15.58 17.29 -2.71
CA ASN A 546 16.09 17.68 -4.02
C ASN A 546 15.08 17.53 -5.17
N CYS A 547 13.86 17.05 -4.89
CA CYS A 547 12.83 16.79 -5.90
C CYS A 547 12.13 18.10 -6.32
N SER A 548 12.85 19.04 -6.94
CA SER A 548 12.36 20.39 -7.28
C SER A 548 11.21 20.42 -8.30
N GLU A 549 11.07 19.35 -9.11
CA GLU A 549 10.03 19.21 -10.13
C GLU A 549 8.83 18.39 -9.60
N ALA A 550 8.86 17.93 -8.34
CA ALA A 550 7.77 17.18 -7.76
C ALA A 550 6.46 17.97 -7.78
N ASN A 551 5.40 17.36 -8.32
CA ASN A 551 4.09 17.99 -8.50
C ASN A 551 2.91 17.20 -7.95
N HIS A 552 3.09 15.89 -7.64
CA HIS A 552 1.99 15.03 -7.22
C HIS A 552 2.44 13.94 -6.22
N PHE A 553 1.86 13.94 -5.01
CA PHE A 553 2.12 12.96 -3.95
C PHE A 553 0.86 12.17 -3.51
N GLY A 554 -0.19 12.14 -4.33
CA GLY A 554 -1.41 11.44 -3.96
C GLY A 554 -1.17 10.01 -3.48
N GLY A 555 -1.58 9.69 -2.24
CA GLY A 555 -1.43 8.35 -1.67
C GLY A 555 -0.01 7.86 -1.46
N ALA A 556 1.01 8.71 -1.52
CA ALA A 556 2.43 8.30 -1.52
C ALA A 556 2.81 7.33 -0.40
N PHE A 557 2.24 7.49 0.81
CA PHE A 557 2.43 6.62 1.98
C PHE A 557 1.10 6.04 2.50
N SER A 558 0.05 6.04 1.67
CA SER A 558 -1.25 5.50 2.08
C SER A 558 -1.12 4.02 2.44
N GLY A 559 -1.67 3.63 3.60
CA GLY A 559 -1.63 2.24 4.07
C GLY A 559 -0.28 1.80 4.66
N CYS A 560 0.64 2.73 4.98
CA CYS A 560 1.83 2.45 5.77
C CYS A 560 1.43 2.29 7.25
N THR A 561 0.86 1.15 7.60
CA THR A 561 0.15 0.93 8.86
C THR A 561 1.03 0.97 10.11
N ALA A 562 2.34 0.72 9.98
CA ALA A 562 3.33 0.76 11.06
C ALA A 562 4.01 2.13 11.22
N LEU A 563 3.77 3.10 10.32
CA LEU A 563 4.44 4.40 10.36
C LEU A 563 4.11 5.16 11.65
N LEU A 564 5.13 5.61 12.39
CA LEU A 564 4.98 6.22 13.71
C LEU A 564 4.93 7.75 13.68
N SER A 565 5.68 8.38 12.79
CA SER A 565 5.77 9.85 12.74
C SER A 565 6.07 10.37 11.33
N VAL A 566 5.64 11.60 11.04
CA VAL A 566 6.09 12.37 9.88
C VAL A 566 7.09 13.42 10.36
N PRO A 567 8.32 13.46 9.82
CA PRO A 567 9.35 14.42 10.22
C PRO A 567 8.95 15.88 9.95
N ASP A 568 9.57 16.80 10.70
CA ASP A 568 9.45 18.24 10.45
C ASP A 568 9.84 18.56 9.00
N ARG A 569 9.08 19.46 8.38
CA ARG A 569 9.34 20.01 7.03
C ARG A 569 9.50 18.96 5.92
N PHE A 570 8.88 17.78 6.06
CA PHE A 570 9.09 16.63 5.18
C PHE A 570 8.84 16.91 3.69
N PHE A 571 7.80 17.70 3.36
CA PHE A 571 7.51 18.17 1.99
C PHE A 571 7.77 19.68 1.82
N ALA A 572 8.50 20.31 2.75
CA ALA A 572 8.67 21.76 2.71
C ALA A 572 9.37 22.24 1.42
N ASN A 573 8.91 23.39 0.91
CA ASN A 573 9.45 24.07 -0.26
C ASN A 573 9.30 23.33 -1.60
N LEU A 574 8.49 22.27 -1.67
CA LEU A 574 8.11 21.64 -2.93
C LEU A 574 7.06 22.52 -3.64
N SER A 575 7.52 23.63 -4.20
CA SER A 575 6.66 24.73 -4.68
C SER A 575 5.78 24.37 -5.88
N LYS A 576 6.11 23.28 -6.61
CA LYS A 576 5.34 22.82 -7.79
C LYS A 576 4.25 21.80 -7.44
N VAL A 577 4.21 21.32 -6.21
CA VAL A 577 3.20 20.31 -5.82
C VAL A 577 1.82 20.92 -5.84
N THR A 578 0.90 20.26 -6.54
CA THR A 578 -0.53 20.62 -6.63
C THR A 578 -1.44 19.68 -5.84
N TYR A 579 -0.99 18.44 -5.54
CA TYR A 579 -1.85 17.38 -5.01
C TYR A 579 -1.17 16.56 -3.90
N PHE A 580 -1.77 16.59 -2.69
CA PHE A 580 -1.40 15.77 -1.53
C PHE A 580 -2.53 14.83 -1.05
N GLY A 581 -3.61 14.66 -1.83
CA GLY A 581 -4.74 13.83 -1.40
C GLY A 581 -4.30 12.43 -0.95
N THR A 582 -4.84 11.96 0.16
CA THR A 582 -4.63 10.61 0.73
C THR A 582 -3.18 10.25 1.09
N VAL A 583 -2.25 11.20 1.16
CA VAL A 583 -0.80 10.91 1.24
C VAL A 583 -0.42 10.01 2.41
N PHE A 584 -1.04 10.14 3.59
CA PHE A 584 -0.86 9.29 4.78
C PHE A 584 -2.15 8.56 5.19
N SER A 585 -3.11 8.41 4.27
CA SER A 585 -4.39 7.74 4.55
C SER A 585 -4.15 6.31 5.04
N GLY A 586 -4.78 5.91 6.15
CA GLY A 586 -4.67 4.56 6.69
C GLY A 586 -3.37 4.24 7.42
N CYS A 587 -2.55 5.25 7.77
CA CYS A 587 -1.39 5.07 8.63
C CYS A 587 -1.83 4.92 10.09
N HIS A 588 -2.31 3.73 10.45
CA HIS A 588 -3.01 3.51 11.73
C HIS A 588 -2.14 3.73 12.97
N ALA A 589 -0.83 3.47 12.90
CA ALA A 589 0.09 3.66 14.01
C ALA A 589 0.67 5.08 14.10
N LEU A 590 0.39 5.96 13.13
CA LEU A 590 0.93 7.31 13.07
C LEU A 590 0.48 8.12 14.30
N LYS A 591 1.44 8.60 15.11
CA LYS A 591 1.18 9.35 16.33
C LYS A 591 1.35 10.84 16.19
N THR A 592 2.34 11.27 15.38
CA THR A 592 2.71 12.67 15.29
C THR A 592 2.97 13.10 13.84
N ALA A 593 2.55 14.33 13.50
CA ALA A 593 2.95 15.02 12.28
C ALA A 593 3.69 16.31 12.67
N GLY A 594 4.92 16.44 12.22
CA GLY A 594 5.88 17.47 12.64
C GLY A 594 5.56 18.88 12.17
N ALA A 595 6.39 19.82 12.58
CA ALA A 595 6.25 21.23 12.22
C ALA A 595 6.47 21.45 10.71
N GLY A 596 5.60 22.27 10.09
CA GLY A 596 5.74 22.70 8.71
C GLY A 596 5.88 21.57 7.68
N VAL A 597 5.25 20.39 7.90
CA VAL A 597 5.34 19.24 6.97
C VAL A 597 5.10 19.66 5.52
N PHE A 598 4.11 20.55 5.27
CA PHE A 598 3.76 21.05 3.95
C PHE A 598 4.19 22.52 3.73
N ALA A 599 5.11 23.05 4.55
CA ALA A 599 5.48 24.45 4.54
C ALA A 599 5.93 24.93 3.17
N GLY A 600 5.34 26.03 2.68
CA GLY A 600 5.71 26.65 1.40
C GLY A 600 5.23 25.92 0.14
N CYS A 601 4.36 24.91 0.25
CA CYS A 601 3.70 24.28 -0.89
C CYS A 601 2.55 25.17 -1.41
N ALA A 602 2.89 26.35 -1.95
CA ALA A 602 1.92 27.40 -2.28
C ALA A 602 0.93 27.04 -3.40
N LEU A 603 1.25 26.10 -4.28
CA LEU A 603 0.38 25.63 -5.36
C LEU A 603 -0.47 24.40 -4.99
N ALA A 604 -0.25 23.83 -3.81
CA ALA A 604 -1.00 22.66 -3.37
C ALA A 604 -2.49 22.99 -3.20
N GLN A 605 -3.32 22.34 -4.01
CA GLN A 605 -4.78 22.58 -4.04
C GLN A 605 -5.54 21.60 -3.14
N THR A 606 -5.10 20.35 -3.09
CA THR A 606 -5.84 19.27 -2.46
C THR A 606 -5.09 18.65 -1.30
N PHE A 607 -5.70 18.75 -0.12
CA PHE A 607 -5.29 18.05 1.11
C PHE A 607 -6.39 17.06 1.57
N SER A 608 -7.28 16.64 0.66
CA SER A 608 -8.36 15.70 1.00
C SER A 608 -7.81 14.38 1.51
N SER A 609 -8.35 13.90 2.64
CA SER A 609 -8.05 12.60 3.23
C SER A 609 -6.55 12.37 3.55
N VAL A 610 -5.76 13.44 3.72
CA VAL A 610 -4.31 13.34 3.97
C VAL A 610 -3.98 12.42 5.12
N PHE A 611 -4.68 12.53 6.25
CA PHE A 611 -4.55 11.70 7.44
C PHE A 611 -5.82 10.85 7.70
N TYR A 612 -6.58 10.51 6.66
CA TYR A 612 -7.80 9.70 6.79
C TYR A 612 -7.50 8.40 7.54
N ALA A 613 -8.27 8.12 8.60
CA ALA A 613 -8.15 6.92 9.44
C ALA A 613 -6.77 6.73 10.11
N CYS A 614 -6.01 7.80 10.36
CA CYS A 614 -4.81 7.74 11.21
C CYS A 614 -5.23 7.68 12.68
N ARG A 615 -5.70 6.52 13.12
CA ARG A 615 -6.41 6.35 14.40
C ARG A 615 -5.59 6.72 15.62
N SER A 616 -4.26 6.51 15.58
CA SER A 616 -3.34 6.81 16.67
C SER A 616 -2.77 8.23 16.62
N LEU A 617 -3.18 9.09 15.65
CA LEU A 617 -2.64 10.43 15.50
C LEU A 617 -3.10 11.31 16.68
N GLU A 618 -2.16 11.58 17.58
CA GLU A 618 -2.40 12.34 18.81
C GLU A 618 -2.19 13.84 18.60
N THR A 619 -1.11 14.18 17.87
CA THR A 619 -0.69 15.57 17.69
C THR A 619 -0.31 15.88 16.26
N VAL A 620 -0.75 17.05 15.82
CA VAL A 620 -0.37 17.69 14.56
C VAL A 620 0.17 19.07 14.87
N ALA A 621 1.33 19.43 14.34
CA ALA A 621 1.90 20.74 14.56
C ALA A 621 0.96 21.86 14.05
N LYS A 622 0.85 22.96 14.81
CA LYS A 622 -0.04 24.06 14.44
C LYS A 622 0.25 24.65 13.06
N ASP A 623 1.51 24.70 12.66
CA ASP A 623 2.03 25.30 11.43
C ASP A 623 2.16 24.31 10.26
N ILE A 624 1.55 23.12 10.36
CA ILE A 624 1.69 22.06 9.36
C ILE A 624 1.37 22.51 7.93
N PHE A 625 0.40 23.45 7.76
CA PHE A 625 -0.03 24.01 6.47
C PHE A 625 0.46 25.45 6.21
N ILE A 626 1.52 25.89 6.92
CA ILE A 626 2.05 27.25 6.74
C ILE A 626 2.49 27.48 5.28
N GLY A 627 2.07 28.60 4.68
CA GLY A 627 2.38 28.95 3.29
C GLY A 627 1.60 28.16 2.22
N CYS A 628 0.57 27.35 2.59
CA CYS A 628 -0.26 26.61 1.64
C CYS A 628 -1.43 27.45 1.09
N GLY A 629 -1.13 28.64 0.55
CA GLY A 629 -2.14 29.60 0.06
C GLY A 629 -2.99 29.12 -1.12
N GLY A 630 -2.58 28.07 -1.83
CA GLY A 630 -3.31 27.43 -2.93
C GLY A 630 -4.39 26.44 -2.52
N ALA A 631 -4.42 26.04 -1.24
CA ALA A 631 -5.32 25.01 -0.74
C ALA A 631 -6.79 25.34 -0.95
N THR A 632 -7.53 24.48 -1.63
CA THR A 632 -8.97 24.62 -1.91
C THR A 632 -9.83 23.66 -1.10
N THR A 633 -9.29 22.53 -0.67
CA THR A 633 -10.07 21.51 0.05
C THR A 633 -9.25 20.75 1.10
N PHE A 634 -9.88 20.61 2.26
CA PHE A 634 -9.46 19.76 3.38
C PHE A 634 -10.51 18.68 3.70
N ALA A 635 -11.30 18.26 2.70
CA ALA A 635 -12.34 17.27 2.90
C ALA A 635 -11.76 15.96 3.47
N SER A 636 -12.34 15.45 4.56
CA SER A 636 -11.95 14.21 5.25
C SER A 636 -10.47 14.17 5.69
N THR A 637 -9.78 15.30 5.78
CA THR A 637 -8.32 15.36 6.02
C THR A 637 -7.91 14.59 7.27
N PHE A 638 -8.67 14.72 8.37
CA PHE A 638 -8.43 14.03 9.64
C PHE A 638 -9.58 13.08 10.01
N TYR A 639 -10.37 12.63 9.03
CA TYR A 639 -11.46 11.70 9.30
C TYR A 639 -10.97 10.45 10.02
N GLY A 640 -11.57 10.12 11.18
CA GLY A 640 -11.22 8.94 11.95
C GLY A 640 -9.83 8.99 12.61
N CYS A 641 -9.29 10.20 12.85
CA CYS A 641 -8.14 10.41 13.73
C CYS A 641 -8.61 10.40 15.19
N ASN A 642 -8.98 9.22 15.70
CA ASN A 642 -9.66 9.06 16.98
C ASN A 642 -8.87 9.67 18.16
N SER A 643 -7.53 9.65 18.10
CA SER A 643 -6.65 10.15 19.18
C SER A 643 -6.31 11.64 19.06
N LEU A 644 -6.73 12.34 17.99
CA LEU A 644 -6.37 13.75 17.77
C LEU A 644 -6.96 14.67 18.84
N THR A 645 -6.09 15.43 19.51
CA THR A 645 -6.47 16.28 20.67
C THR A 645 -6.69 17.73 20.33
N ALA A 646 -6.09 18.26 19.25
CA ALA A 646 -6.12 19.67 18.87
C ALA A 646 -6.13 19.86 17.35
N LEU A 647 -6.65 21.01 16.89
CA LEU A 647 -6.69 21.40 15.47
C LEU A 647 -5.36 22.04 15.03
N PRO A 648 -4.93 21.83 13.75
CA PRO A 648 -3.89 22.67 13.14
C PRO A 648 -4.46 24.06 12.76
N SER A 649 -3.57 25.00 12.43
CA SER A 649 -3.94 26.31 11.90
C SER A 649 -4.17 26.26 10.39
N PHE A 650 -5.23 26.92 9.93
CA PHE A 650 -5.53 27.13 8.52
C PHE A 650 -5.36 28.61 8.09
N ALA A 651 -4.65 29.42 8.89
CA ALA A 651 -4.55 30.86 8.68
C ALA A 651 -4.15 31.23 7.25
N ASP A 652 -3.10 30.58 6.73
CA ASP A 652 -2.56 30.86 5.39
C ASP A 652 -3.40 30.28 4.24
N CYS A 653 -4.40 29.45 4.53
CA CYS A 653 -5.20 28.78 3.51
C CYS A 653 -6.43 29.61 3.14
N ALA A 654 -6.24 30.73 2.42
CA ALA A 654 -7.31 31.69 2.10
C ALA A 654 -8.29 31.20 1.02
N LYS A 655 -7.89 30.24 0.17
CA LYS A 655 -8.69 29.74 -0.97
C LYS A 655 -9.55 28.52 -0.66
N VAL A 656 -9.61 28.10 0.59
CA VAL A 656 -10.37 26.90 0.98
C VAL A 656 -11.87 27.11 0.75
N THR A 657 -12.49 26.13 0.13
CA THR A 657 -13.92 26.07 -0.14
C THR A 657 -14.64 24.95 0.61
N ASN A 658 -13.90 23.88 1.04
CA ASN A 658 -14.51 22.65 1.53
C ASN A 658 -13.77 22.05 2.74
N PHE A 659 -14.50 21.90 3.87
CA PHE A 659 -14.09 21.18 5.08
C PHE A 659 -15.02 20.00 5.40
N SER A 660 -15.79 19.45 4.43
CA SER A 660 -16.69 18.34 4.69
C SER A 660 -15.93 17.14 5.30
N TYR A 661 -16.46 16.56 6.38
CA TYR A 661 -15.87 15.43 7.11
C TYR A 661 -14.46 15.69 7.67
N ALA A 662 -13.95 16.91 7.66
CA ALA A 662 -12.52 17.18 7.90
C ALA A 662 -11.99 16.59 9.21
N PHE A 663 -12.79 16.58 10.28
CA PHE A 663 -12.47 16.07 11.62
C PHE A 663 -13.52 15.07 12.14
N ALA A 664 -14.35 14.50 11.25
CA ALA A 664 -15.35 13.52 11.67
C ALA A 664 -14.68 12.31 12.36
N ASN A 665 -15.28 11.83 13.45
CA ASN A 665 -14.77 10.76 14.30
C ASN A 665 -13.39 11.05 14.95
N CYS A 666 -13.04 12.34 15.19
CA CYS A 666 -11.94 12.72 16.05
C CYS A 666 -12.39 12.67 17.52
N GLU A 667 -12.48 11.46 18.05
CA GLU A 667 -13.13 11.19 19.35
C GLU A 667 -12.44 11.87 20.54
N SER A 668 -11.12 12.10 20.48
CA SER A 668 -10.31 12.74 21.52
C SER A 668 -10.22 14.27 21.41
N LEU A 669 -10.80 14.87 20.36
CA LEU A 669 -10.79 16.34 20.20
C LEU A 669 -11.64 17.00 21.28
N THR A 670 -11.04 17.86 22.11
CA THR A 670 -11.71 18.44 23.29
C THR A 670 -12.30 19.81 23.06
N LYS A 671 -11.73 20.61 22.15
CA LYS A 671 -12.20 21.98 21.87
C LYS A 671 -11.89 22.41 20.45
N ILE A 672 -12.67 23.34 19.95
CA ILE A 672 -12.36 24.18 18.79
C ILE A 672 -11.93 25.53 19.31
N ASP A 673 -10.73 25.99 18.96
CA ASP A 673 -10.20 27.28 19.43
C ASP A 673 -11.04 28.45 18.85
N ALA A 674 -10.98 29.60 19.50
CA ALA A 674 -11.56 30.83 18.98
C ALA A 674 -10.98 31.17 17.60
N ASP A 675 -11.79 31.69 16.72
CA ASP A 675 -11.43 32.11 15.36
C ASP A 675 -10.75 31.03 14.49
N ALA A 676 -10.93 29.74 14.80
CA ALA A 676 -10.23 28.62 14.15
C ALA A 676 -10.42 28.60 12.61
N PHE A 677 -11.60 28.96 12.12
CA PHE A 677 -11.97 29.07 10.71
C PHE A 677 -12.46 30.47 10.34
N ALA A 678 -12.14 31.47 11.16
CA ALA A 678 -12.61 32.83 10.92
C ALA A 678 -12.13 33.37 9.57
N ASP A 679 -13.00 34.21 8.96
CA ASP A 679 -12.74 34.95 7.73
C ASP A 679 -12.40 34.11 6.50
N LYS A 680 -12.80 32.81 6.52
CA LYS A 680 -12.70 31.92 5.35
C LYS A 680 -13.87 32.18 4.40
N ALA A 681 -13.83 33.34 3.75
CA ALA A 681 -14.96 33.84 2.95
C ALA A 681 -15.39 32.96 1.76
N LEU A 682 -14.52 32.04 1.29
CA LEU A 682 -14.80 31.16 0.17
C LEU A 682 -15.33 29.77 0.61
N VAL A 683 -15.31 29.46 1.91
CA VAL A 683 -15.80 28.17 2.39
C VAL A 683 -17.31 28.06 2.18
N THR A 684 -17.71 26.98 1.49
CA THR A 684 -19.12 26.71 1.17
C THR A 684 -19.75 25.66 2.09
N THR A 685 -18.94 24.80 2.72
CA THR A 685 -19.45 23.64 3.48
C THR A 685 -18.54 23.18 4.61
N PHE A 686 -19.17 22.86 5.76
CA PHE A 686 -18.64 22.12 6.89
C PHE A 686 -19.47 20.85 7.18
N VAL A 687 -20.20 20.35 6.19
CA VAL A 687 -21.07 19.17 6.36
C VAL A 687 -20.27 18.00 6.94
N TYR A 688 -20.76 17.42 8.07
CA TYR A 688 -20.12 16.35 8.86
C TYR A 688 -18.73 16.70 9.43
N ALA A 689 -18.30 17.97 9.42
CA ALA A 689 -16.90 18.32 9.71
C ALA A 689 -16.40 17.84 11.07
N PHE A 690 -17.21 17.87 12.12
CA PHE A 690 -16.91 17.43 13.48
C PHE A 690 -17.87 16.33 13.98
N MET A 691 -18.52 15.62 13.07
CA MET A 691 -19.44 14.54 13.43
C MET A 691 -18.72 13.51 14.33
N ASN A 692 -19.39 13.08 15.42
CA ASN A 692 -18.88 12.11 16.40
C ASN A 692 -17.55 12.52 17.09
N CYS A 693 -17.26 13.82 17.22
CA CYS A 693 -16.20 14.27 18.12
C CYS A 693 -16.71 14.16 19.57
N THR A 694 -16.71 12.94 20.10
CA THR A 694 -17.41 12.59 21.34
C THR A 694 -16.85 13.27 22.61
N SER A 695 -15.57 13.65 22.61
CA SER A 695 -14.92 14.41 23.70
C SER A 695 -14.99 15.93 23.53
N LEU A 696 -15.58 16.45 22.45
CA LEU A 696 -15.64 17.89 22.19
C LEU A 696 -16.55 18.56 23.23
N THR A 697 -16.00 19.46 24.07
CA THR A 697 -16.72 20.12 25.14
C THR A 697 -17.17 21.52 24.80
N SER A 698 -16.44 22.23 23.92
CA SER A 698 -16.72 23.63 23.59
C SER A 698 -16.29 24.03 22.18
N VAL A 699 -17.01 25.00 21.62
CA VAL A 699 -16.65 25.71 20.39
C VAL A 699 -16.39 27.16 20.74
N GLY A 700 -15.22 27.67 20.41
CA GLY A 700 -14.74 29.01 20.77
C GLY A 700 -15.47 30.13 20.04
N ALA A 701 -15.32 31.37 20.59
CA ALA A 701 -15.88 32.56 19.99
C ALA A 701 -15.39 32.76 18.54
N GLY A 702 -16.27 33.23 17.66
CA GLY A 702 -15.94 33.52 16.28
C GLY A 702 -15.41 32.34 15.45
N ALA A 703 -15.53 31.08 15.92
CA ALA A 703 -14.88 29.92 15.28
C ALA A 703 -15.14 29.82 13.78
N PHE A 704 -16.32 30.19 13.28
CA PHE A 704 -16.69 30.20 11.86
C PHE A 704 -17.08 31.62 11.37
N ARG A 705 -16.75 32.66 12.15
CA ARG A 705 -17.08 34.05 11.82
C ARG A 705 -16.55 34.42 10.44
N GLY A 706 -17.38 35.17 9.68
CA GLY A 706 -16.98 35.69 8.36
C GLY A 706 -16.91 34.63 7.23
N CYS A 707 -17.42 33.42 7.43
CA CYS A 707 -17.57 32.41 6.37
C CYS A 707 -18.79 32.79 5.47
N SER A 708 -18.66 33.89 4.72
CA SER A 708 -19.80 34.55 4.01
C SER A 708 -20.33 33.74 2.80
N ALA A 709 -19.57 32.79 2.27
CA ALA A 709 -20.02 31.87 1.21
C ALA A 709 -20.64 30.57 1.75
N LEU A 710 -20.62 30.34 3.07
CA LEU A 710 -21.08 29.08 3.69
C LEU A 710 -22.58 28.86 3.42
N THR A 711 -22.91 27.71 2.83
CA THR A 711 -24.29 27.34 2.47
C THR A 711 -24.84 26.20 3.32
N SER A 712 -23.98 25.31 3.85
CA SER A 712 -24.43 24.15 4.59
C SER A 712 -23.56 23.80 5.80
N LEU A 713 -24.24 23.53 6.91
CA LEU A 713 -23.69 23.05 8.20
C LEU A 713 -24.32 21.72 8.61
N GLY A 714 -24.92 20.97 7.70
CA GLY A 714 -25.59 19.72 8.03
C GLY A 714 -24.67 18.74 8.75
N TYR A 715 -25.14 18.14 9.86
CA TYR A 715 -24.41 17.17 10.70
C TYR A 715 -23.08 17.66 11.27
N THR A 716 -22.73 18.94 11.19
CA THR A 716 -21.39 19.44 11.53
C THR A 716 -20.94 18.97 12.91
N PHE A 717 -21.80 19.04 13.93
CA PHE A 717 -21.54 18.61 15.30
C PHE A 717 -22.39 17.42 15.76
N SER A 718 -23.01 16.70 14.81
CA SER A 718 -23.83 15.53 15.14
C SER A 718 -23.01 14.50 15.92
N GLY A 719 -23.55 14.03 17.06
CA GLY A 719 -22.87 13.03 17.90
C GLY A 719 -21.77 13.59 18.79
N CYS A 720 -21.61 14.92 18.92
CA CYS A 720 -20.69 15.54 19.89
C CYS A 720 -21.27 15.47 21.30
N ARG A 721 -21.25 14.30 21.89
CA ARG A 721 -22.00 13.98 23.13
C ARG A 721 -21.53 14.76 24.35
N SER A 722 -20.26 15.18 24.40
CA SER A 722 -19.71 15.96 25.51
C SER A 722 -19.81 17.47 25.32
N LEU A 723 -20.41 17.96 24.23
CA LEU A 723 -20.53 19.38 23.94
C LEU A 723 -21.49 20.07 24.94
N VAL A 724 -20.95 20.95 25.77
CA VAL A 724 -21.70 21.60 26.87
C VAL A 724 -22.13 23.02 26.51
N SER A 725 -21.25 23.75 25.78
CA SER A 725 -21.47 25.19 25.53
C SER A 725 -21.04 25.60 24.13
N LEU A 726 -21.78 26.61 23.60
CA LEU A 726 -21.55 27.25 22.30
C LEU A 726 -21.33 28.75 22.50
N ALA A 727 -20.40 29.33 21.74
CA ALA A 727 -20.27 30.78 21.69
C ALA A 727 -21.37 31.37 20.78
N GLY A 728 -21.98 32.46 21.22
CA GLY A 728 -23.12 33.06 20.48
C GLY A 728 -22.75 33.68 19.15
N ASP A 729 -21.47 34.04 18.95
CA ASP A 729 -20.95 34.71 17.76
C ASP A 729 -20.20 33.71 16.83
N MET A 730 -20.26 32.39 17.13
CA MET A 730 -19.48 31.40 16.41
C MET A 730 -19.78 31.39 14.89
N PHE A 731 -20.98 31.75 14.48
CA PHE A 731 -21.43 31.83 13.09
C PHE A 731 -21.66 33.24 12.59
N ALA A 732 -21.16 34.28 13.26
CA ALA A 732 -21.36 35.66 12.85
C ALA A 732 -20.93 35.89 11.40
N GLY A 733 -21.80 36.53 10.58
CA GLY A 733 -21.57 36.81 9.16
C GLY A 733 -21.80 35.64 8.20
N CYS A 734 -22.32 34.48 8.68
CA CYS A 734 -22.67 33.33 7.83
C CYS A 734 -24.05 33.48 7.16
N VAL A 735 -24.23 34.51 6.37
CA VAL A 735 -25.57 34.97 5.86
C VAL A 735 -26.18 34.05 4.80
N LYS A 736 -25.38 33.19 4.12
CA LYS A 736 -25.85 32.32 3.03
C LYS A 736 -26.20 30.89 3.46
N VAL A 737 -26.13 30.59 4.74
CA VAL A 737 -26.47 29.24 5.22
C VAL A 737 -27.93 28.94 4.99
N THR A 738 -28.24 27.92 4.20
CA THR A 738 -29.60 27.45 3.89
C THR A 738 -30.01 26.20 4.65
N ALA A 739 -29.04 25.34 5.05
CA ALA A 739 -29.30 24.06 5.67
C ALA A 739 -28.46 23.86 6.94
N VAL A 740 -29.13 23.60 8.06
CA VAL A 740 -28.55 23.25 9.37
C VAL A 740 -29.11 21.92 9.92
N ASN A 741 -29.63 21.07 9.02
CA ASN A 741 -30.20 19.80 9.44
C ASN A 741 -29.20 18.95 10.19
N PHE A 742 -29.63 18.36 11.33
CA PHE A 742 -28.78 17.52 12.20
C PHE A 742 -27.54 18.22 12.78
N LEU A 743 -27.47 19.57 12.75
CA LEU A 743 -26.26 20.33 13.11
C LEU A 743 -25.70 19.91 14.49
N PHE A 744 -26.56 19.82 15.51
CA PHE A 744 -26.24 19.44 16.89
C PHE A 744 -26.98 18.16 17.33
N ASN A 745 -27.43 17.33 16.38
CA ASN A 745 -28.09 16.08 16.69
C ASN A 745 -27.25 15.22 17.64
N GLN A 746 -27.84 14.64 18.66
CA GLN A 746 -27.21 13.80 19.69
C GLN A 746 -26.09 14.52 20.50
N CYS A 747 -26.11 15.85 20.60
CA CYS A 747 -25.28 16.59 21.54
C CYS A 747 -25.85 16.47 22.94
N SER A 748 -25.73 15.29 23.54
CA SER A 748 -26.46 14.89 24.76
C SER A 748 -26.12 15.71 26.02
N SER A 749 -24.96 16.38 26.07
CA SER A 749 -24.54 17.26 27.19
C SER A 749 -24.87 18.74 26.96
N LEU A 750 -25.40 19.13 25.78
CA LEU A 750 -25.70 20.52 25.46
C LEU A 750 -26.91 21.01 26.26
N ALA A 751 -26.65 21.80 27.30
CA ALA A 751 -27.66 22.22 28.25
C ALA A 751 -28.30 23.58 27.93
N ASN A 752 -27.55 24.46 27.27
CA ASN A 752 -28.00 25.84 26.98
C ASN A 752 -27.60 26.29 25.57
N LEU A 753 -28.45 27.14 24.98
CA LEU A 753 -28.17 27.74 23.67
C LEU A 753 -28.02 29.25 23.80
N PRO A 754 -27.02 29.89 23.15
CA PRO A 754 -26.94 31.35 23.14
C PRO A 754 -27.99 31.92 22.21
N LYS A 755 -28.63 33.03 22.61
CA LYS A 755 -29.68 33.70 21.84
C LYS A 755 -29.24 34.10 20.42
N SER A 756 -27.97 34.50 20.26
CA SER A 756 -27.40 34.99 19.00
C SER A 756 -26.88 33.87 18.08
N LEU A 757 -27.11 32.60 18.41
CA LEU A 757 -26.53 31.47 17.66
C LEU A 757 -26.81 31.51 16.15
N PHE A 758 -28.05 31.92 15.77
CA PHE A 758 -28.49 31.97 14.38
C PHE A 758 -28.82 33.42 13.89
N SER A 759 -28.35 34.44 14.62
CA SER A 759 -28.76 35.85 14.37
C SER A 759 -28.52 36.33 12.94
N ASP A 760 -27.44 35.84 12.27
CA ASP A 760 -27.06 36.28 10.92
C ASP A 760 -27.43 35.26 9.82
N MET A 761 -28.13 34.19 10.18
CA MET A 761 -28.43 33.09 9.24
C MET A 761 -29.78 33.29 8.55
N ILE A 762 -29.94 34.42 7.91
CA ILE A 762 -31.22 34.87 7.28
C ILE A 762 -31.73 33.94 6.16
N SER A 763 -30.84 33.11 5.59
CA SER A 763 -31.16 32.24 4.44
C SER A 763 -31.61 30.82 4.84
N ILE A 764 -31.64 30.46 6.15
CA ILE A 764 -32.05 29.12 6.59
C ILE A 764 -33.50 28.85 6.16
N THR A 765 -33.69 27.71 5.47
CA THR A 765 -35.02 27.24 5.07
C THR A 765 -35.46 25.99 5.84
N GLY A 766 -34.53 25.20 6.37
CA GLY A 766 -34.82 23.98 7.11
C GLY A 766 -33.92 23.77 8.30
N MET A 767 -34.50 23.34 9.43
CA MET A 767 -33.79 23.01 10.67
C MET A 767 -34.10 21.58 11.13
N GLY A 768 -34.38 20.68 10.20
CA GLY A 768 -34.78 19.32 10.54
C GLY A 768 -33.72 18.63 11.45
N SER A 769 -34.17 18.06 12.57
CA SER A 769 -33.36 17.32 13.54
C SER A 769 -32.15 18.11 14.09
N THR A 770 -32.15 19.45 14.00
CA THR A 770 -30.98 20.28 14.37
C THR A 770 -30.49 20.02 15.80
N PHE A 771 -31.40 19.89 16.77
CA PHE A 771 -31.13 19.60 18.18
C PHE A 771 -31.75 18.27 18.64
N GLN A 772 -32.05 17.36 17.71
CA GLN A 772 -32.60 16.07 18.05
C GLN A 772 -31.70 15.33 19.04
N ASP A 773 -32.30 14.72 20.08
CA ASP A 773 -31.62 13.99 21.14
C ASP A 773 -30.57 14.80 21.94
N CYS A 774 -30.77 16.14 22.01
CA CYS A 774 -30.04 16.99 22.98
C CYS A 774 -30.68 16.82 24.37
N ILE A 775 -30.43 15.69 25.03
CA ILE A 775 -31.17 15.27 26.22
C ILE A 775 -30.99 16.19 27.43
N ALA A 776 -29.86 16.91 27.51
CA ALA A 776 -29.57 17.88 28.59
C ALA A 776 -30.16 19.28 28.35
N LEU A 777 -30.70 19.56 27.17
CA LEU A 777 -31.22 20.89 26.82
C LEU A 777 -32.44 21.21 27.67
N ALA A 778 -32.30 22.13 28.64
CA ALA A 778 -33.33 22.37 29.63
C ALA A 778 -34.28 23.55 29.24
N SER A 779 -33.80 24.50 28.45
CA SER A 779 -34.59 25.68 28.03
C SER A 779 -34.10 26.23 26.71
N LEU A 780 -34.98 26.94 25.99
CA LEU A 780 -34.68 27.71 24.77
C LEU A 780 -34.66 29.19 25.09
N PRO A 781 -33.67 29.98 24.59
CA PRO A 781 -33.69 31.43 24.79
C PRO A 781 -34.78 32.10 23.93
N SER A 782 -35.43 33.14 24.46
CA SER A 782 -36.34 33.97 23.75
C SER A 782 -35.70 34.59 22.50
N GLY A 783 -36.38 34.53 21.33
CA GLY A 783 -35.89 35.05 20.06
C GLY A 783 -34.71 34.22 19.45
N LEU A 784 -34.51 32.94 19.84
CA LEU A 784 -33.52 32.06 19.22
C LEU A 784 -33.58 32.02 17.69
N LEU A 785 -34.80 32.01 17.13
CA LEU A 785 -35.05 31.89 15.69
C LEU A 785 -35.38 33.21 15.00
N ASP A 786 -35.26 34.36 15.70
CA ASP A 786 -35.56 35.67 15.13
C ASP A 786 -34.73 36.01 13.89
N GLY A 787 -33.49 35.56 13.83
CA GLY A 787 -32.57 35.73 12.70
C GLY A 787 -32.86 34.83 11.49
N CYS A 788 -33.86 33.93 11.56
CA CYS A 788 -34.13 32.94 10.53
C CYS A 788 -35.55 33.03 9.96
N PRO A 789 -35.94 34.13 9.32
CA PRO A 789 -37.35 34.34 8.90
C PRO A 789 -37.83 33.40 7.79
N ASN A 790 -36.91 32.76 7.05
CA ASN A 790 -37.20 31.94 5.89
C ASN A 790 -37.38 30.43 6.21
N ILE A 791 -37.45 30.06 7.48
CA ILE A 791 -37.67 28.65 7.89
C ILE A 791 -39.05 28.20 7.40
N THR A 792 -39.06 27.11 6.65
CA THR A 792 -40.28 26.43 6.16
C THR A 792 -40.60 25.13 6.92
N SER A 793 -39.58 24.50 7.58
CA SER A 793 -39.72 23.24 8.30
C SER A 793 -38.90 23.21 9.58
N LEU A 794 -39.55 22.74 10.67
CA LEU A 794 -38.93 22.42 11.97
C LEU A 794 -39.03 20.92 12.31
N THR A 795 -39.19 20.07 11.31
CA THR A 795 -39.41 18.64 11.53
C THR A 795 -38.29 18.03 12.40
N LEU A 796 -38.68 17.39 13.53
CA LEU A 796 -37.79 16.74 14.51
C LEU A 796 -36.75 17.69 15.16
N THR A 797 -36.86 19.00 15.03
CA THR A 797 -35.83 19.97 15.43
C THR A 797 -35.38 19.82 16.89
N PHE A 798 -36.31 19.63 17.84
CA PHE A 798 -36.05 19.42 19.27
C PHE A 798 -36.54 18.06 19.76
N SER A 799 -36.73 17.13 18.83
CA SER A 799 -37.16 15.77 19.18
C SER A 799 -36.20 15.12 20.14
N GLY A 800 -36.67 14.46 21.18
CA GLY A 800 -35.84 13.75 22.16
C GLY A 800 -35.09 14.66 23.14
N CYS A 801 -35.39 15.97 23.21
CA CYS A 801 -34.85 16.87 24.23
C CYS A 801 -35.58 16.62 25.56
N THR A 802 -35.23 15.54 26.22
CA THR A 802 -36.00 15.02 27.38
C THR A 802 -35.98 15.95 28.61
N SER A 803 -34.98 16.81 28.75
CA SER A 803 -34.89 17.78 29.84
C SER A 803 -35.58 19.11 29.56
N LEU A 804 -36.08 19.33 28.33
CA LEU A 804 -36.71 20.60 27.92
C LEU A 804 -38.04 20.78 28.68
N ALA A 805 -38.04 21.72 29.62
CA ALA A 805 -39.14 21.91 30.55
C ALA A 805 -40.19 22.93 30.10
N GLY A 806 -39.78 23.92 29.26
CA GLY A 806 -40.69 24.97 28.78
C GLY A 806 -40.22 25.62 27.49
N LEU A 807 -41.11 26.31 26.81
CA LEU A 807 -40.88 26.99 25.53
C LEU A 807 -41.09 28.49 25.69
N PRO A 808 -40.29 29.38 25.06
CA PRO A 808 -40.58 30.80 25.00
C PRO A 808 -41.76 31.07 24.04
N GLY A 809 -42.70 31.89 24.43
CA GLY A 809 -43.91 32.19 23.65
C GLY A 809 -43.65 32.95 22.33
N ASP A 810 -42.45 33.53 22.19
CA ASP A 810 -41.98 34.27 21.01
C ASP A 810 -41.03 33.45 20.14
N LEU A 811 -40.87 32.15 20.43
CA LEU A 811 -39.90 31.28 19.69
C LEU A 811 -40.06 31.33 18.18
N LEU A 812 -41.31 31.33 17.67
CA LEU A 812 -41.64 31.27 16.25
C LEU A 812 -42.25 32.60 15.72
N LYS A 813 -42.12 33.69 16.47
CA LYS A 813 -42.75 34.99 16.16
C LYS A 813 -42.44 35.47 14.73
N ASN A 814 -41.22 35.26 14.23
CA ASN A 814 -40.75 35.75 12.93
C ASN A 814 -40.76 34.68 11.83
N ASN A 815 -41.24 33.46 12.11
CA ASN A 815 -41.15 32.34 11.16
C ASN A 815 -42.47 32.15 10.41
N THR A 816 -42.93 33.18 9.73
CA THR A 816 -44.25 33.26 9.07
C THR A 816 -44.38 32.32 7.85
N LEU A 817 -43.25 31.80 7.31
CA LEU A 817 -43.20 30.88 6.17
C LEU A 817 -43.24 29.40 6.58
N LEU A 818 -43.38 29.09 7.89
CA LEU A 818 -43.39 27.73 8.39
C LEU A 818 -44.59 26.94 7.87
N THR A 819 -44.31 25.82 7.16
CA THR A 819 -45.34 24.92 6.60
C THR A 819 -45.46 23.60 7.33
N SER A 820 -44.40 23.17 8.07
CA SER A 820 -44.36 21.91 8.81
C SER A 820 -43.72 22.07 10.19
N ALA A 821 -44.47 21.63 11.21
CA ALA A 821 -44.00 21.48 12.60
C ALA A 821 -43.97 20.01 13.06
N GLY A 822 -44.00 19.06 12.13
CA GLY A 822 -44.10 17.65 12.47
C GLY A 822 -42.99 17.15 13.40
N SER A 823 -43.37 16.47 14.46
CA SER A 823 -42.44 15.85 15.47
C SER A 823 -41.48 16.87 16.11
N THR A 824 -41.70 18.18 16.01
CA THR A 824 -40.75 19.22 16.47
C THR A 824 -40.33 19.00 17.92
N PHE A 825 -41.25 18.65 18.83
CA PHE A 825 -41.03 18.42 20.26
C PHE A 825 -41.28 16.94 20.64
N TYR A 826 -41.25 16.03 19.69
CA TYR A 826 -41.45 14.58 19.96
C TYR A 826 -40.53 14.11 21.08
N GLY A 827 -41.09 13.46 22.10
CA GLY A 827 -40.29 12.87 23.20
C GLY A 827 -39.68 13.86 24.18
N CYS A 828 -40.08 15.14 24.19
CA CYS A 828 -39.70 16.12 25.22
C CYS A 828 -40.45 15.81 26.51
N THR A 829 -40.04 14.82 27.25
CA THR A 829 -40.78 14.23 28.40
C THR A 829 -40.94 15.21 29.59
N SER A 830 -40.06 16.20 29.72
CA SER A 830 -40.15 17.23 30.78
C SER A 830 -40.97 18.43 30.36
N LEU A 831 -41.42 18.52 29.10
CA LEU A 831 -42.19 19.67 28.62
C LEU A 831 -43.62 19.63 29.17
N ALA A 832 -43.88 20.40 30.20
CA ALA A 832 -45.19 20.43 30.89
C ALA A 832 -46.17 21.46 30.30
N ASP A 833 -45.66 22.61 29.82
CA ASP A 833 -46.47 23.73 29.38
C ASP A 833 -46.20 24.12 27.93
N ILE A 834 -47.27 24.47 27.19
CA ILE A 834 -47.18 25.00 25.84
C ILE A 834 -47.65 26.47 25.88
N PRO A 835 -46.83 27.45 25.42
CA PRO A 835 -47.29 28.84 25.33
C PRO A 835 -48.43 29.01 24.34
N PRO A 836 -49.53 29.72 24.64
CA PRO A 836 -50.67 29.90 23.76
C PRO A 836 -50.33 30.65 22.44
N THR A 837 -49.21 31.42 22.41
CA THR A 837 -48.76 32.21 21.27
C THR A 837 -47.73 31.46 20.40
N LEU A 838 -47.38 30.23 20.73
CA LEU A 838 -46.27 29.50 20.08
C LEU A 838 -46.40 29.46 18.53
N PHE A 839 -47.61 29.20 18.01
CA PHE A 839 -47.83 29.09 16.56
C PHE A 839 -48.65 30.27 15.97
N ALA A 840 -48.88 31.35 16.73
CA ALA A 840 -49.74 32.47 16.33
C ALA A 840 -49.32 33.16 15.01
N SER A 841 -48.03 33.18 14.69
CA SER A 841 -47.52 33.79 13.44
C SER A 841 -47.38 32.77 12.27
N CYS A 842 -47.71 31.50 12.49
CA CYS A 842 -47.36 30.42 11.54
C CYS A 842 -48.61 29.92 10.78
N SER A 843 -49.30 30.84 10.08
CA SER A 843 -50.57 30.53 9.40
C SER A 843 -50.48 29.56 8.23
N LEU A 844 -49.27 29.29 7.68
CA LEU A 844 -49.03 28.38 6.56
C LEU A 844 -48.81 26.89 6.98
N ILE A 845 -48.83 26.59 8.27
CA ILE A 845 -48.64 25.20 8.72
C ILE A 845 -49.78 24.33 8.19
N THR A 846 -49.44 23.24 7.52
CA THR A 846 -50.37 22.25 6.96
C THR A 846 -50.50 20.97 7.81
N SER A 847 -49.53 20.70 8.68
CA SER A 847 -49.51 19.49 9.55
C SER A 847 -48.81 19.73 10.88
N PHE A 848 -49.41 19.24 11.94
CA PHE A 848 -48.85 19.11 13.30
C PHE A 848 -48.57 17.66 13.67
N GLY A 849 -48.38 16.77 12.68
CA GLY A 849 -48.17 15.33 12.94
C GLY A 849 -47.09 15.06 13.99
N ALA A 850 -47.47 14.38 15.11
CA ALA A 850 -46.56 13.99 16.21
C ALA A 850 -45.84 15.18 16.90
N THR A 851 -46.25 16.44 16.71
CA THR A 851 -45.50 17.63 17.20
C THR A 851 -45.16 17.56 18.69
N PHE A 852 -46.10 17.12 19.52
CA PHE A 852 -45.95 16.96 20.99
C PHE A 852 -46.07 15.49 21.43
N GLN A 853 -45.89 14.53 20.56
CA GLN A 853 -45.98 13.12 20.90
C GLN A 853 -44.98 12.76 22.01
N ASN A 854 -45.46 12.01 23.04
CA ASN A 854 -44.64 11.59 24.17
C ASN A 854 -44.05 12.74 24.99
N THR A 855 -44.72 13.88 25.08
CA THR A 855 -44.30 14.99 25.95
C THR A 855 -44.94 14.87 27.35
N GLY A 856 -44.39 15.71 28.27
CA GLY A 856 -44.94 15.81 29.64
C GLY A 856 -46.12 16.74 29.79
N VAL A 857 -46.68 17.23 28.69
CA VAL A 857 -47.74 18.29 28.67
C VAL A 857 -48.92 17.89 29.57
N GLU A 858 -49.28 18.80 30.47
CA GLU A 858 -50.39 18.64 31.42
C GLU A 858 -51.66 19.28 30.92
N GLU A 859 -51.59 20.46 30.24
CA GLU A 859 -52.73 21.19 29.71
C GLU A 859 -52.43 21.73 28.29
N ILE A 860 -53.45 21.79 27.43
CA ILE A 860 -53.39 22.38 26.08
C ILE A 860 -54.05 23.75 26.10
N PRO A 861 -53.36 24.84 25.74
CA PRO A 861 -53.98 26.16 25.65
C PRO A 861 -55.14 26.20 24.62
N GLU A 862 -56.27 26.78 24.92
CA GLU A 862 -57.48 26.84 24.07
C GLU A 862 -57.19 27.42 22.69
N ASN A 863 -56.34 28.43 22.62
CA ASN A 863 -56.02 29.17 21.37
C ASN A 863 -54.72 28.68 20.69
N LEU A 864 -54.20 27.54 21.06
CA LEU A 864 -52.90 27.03 20.54
C LEU A 864 -52.86 27.02 18.99
N PHE A 865 -53.95 26.65 18.32
CA PHE A 865 -54.03 26.53 16.86
C PHE A 865 -54.99 27.56 16.22
N SER A 866 -55.33 28.68 16.91
CA SER A 866 -56.29 29.65 16.47
C SER A 866 -55.99 30.29 15.13
N ASP A 867 -54.71 30.47 14.77
CA ASP A 867 -54.25 31.15 13.54
C ASP A 867 -53.85 30.16 12.44
N ASN A 868 -53.92 28.84 12.68
CA ASN A 868 -53.40 27.81 11.78
C ASN A 868 -54.53 27.23 10.88
N THR A 869 -55.10 28.07 10.01
CA THR A 869 -56.30 27.76 9.18
C THR A 869 -55.99 26.78 8.02
N MET A 870 -54.72 26.57 7.63
CA MET A 870 -54.30 25.70 6.51
C MET A 870 -54.07 24.26 6.92
N VAL A 871 -54.21 23.92 8.20
CA VAL A 871 -53.93 22.58 8.71
C VAL A 871 -54.90 21.53 8.14
N THR A 872 -54.33 20.44 7.61
CA THR A 872 -55.07 19.28 7.09
C THR A 872 -54.92 18.05 7.96
N ALA A 873 -53.87 17.96 8.79
CA ALA A 873 -53.53 16.77 9.57
C ALA A 873 -53.00 17.08 10.98
N TYR A 874 -53.59 16.40 11.97
CA TYR A 874 -53.16 16.39 13.39
C TYR A 874 -52.72 15.02 13.88
N GLY A 875 -52.45 14.07 12.99
CA GLY A 875 -52.17 12.70 13.40
C GLY A 875 -51.06 12.62 14.45
N GLN A 876 -51.31 11.93 15.55
CA GLN A 876 -50.39 11.69 16.66
C GLN A 876 -49.93 12.94 17.43
N THR A 877 -50.49 14.13 17.19
CA THR A 877 -49.97 15.40 17.72
C THR A 877 -49.70 15.39 19.22
N PHE A 878 -50.54 14.79 20.04
CA PHE A 878 -50.41 14.64 21.50
C PHE A 878 -50.40 13.16 21.96
N ARG A 879 -50.15 12.24 21.04
CA ARG A 879 -50.05 10.82 21.40
C ARG A 879 -49.07 10.59 22.51
N GLY A 880 -49.45 9.80 23.53
CA GLY A 880 -48.55 9.42 24.64
C GLY A 880 -48.21 10.57 25.59
N CYS A 881 -48.96 11.71 25.57
CA CYS A 881 -48.86 12.73 26.60
C CYS A 881 -49.54 12.21 27.90
N LYS A 882 -48.81 11.39 28.65
CA LYS A 882 -49.34 10.66 29.77
C LYS A 882 -49.88 11.52 30.93
N ASN A 883 -49.41 12.74 31.02
CA ASN A 883 -49.78 13.70 32.06
C ASN A 883 -50.96 14.62 31.64
N LEU A 884 -51.36 14.62 30.36
CA LEU A 884 -52.44 15.49 29.83
C LEU A 884 -53.76 15.15 30.51
N ARG A 885 -54.39 16.17 31.15
CA ARG A 885 -55.62 16.03 31.93
C ARG A 885 -56.87 16.45 31.18
N SER A 886 -56.76 17.49 30.33
CA SER A 886 -57.90 18.01 29.62
C SER A 886 -57.59 18.47 28.19
N VAL A 887 -58.61 18.40 27.30
CA VAL A 887 -58.58 18.96 25.93
C VAL A 887 -59.65 20.04 25.83
N PRO A 888 -59.29 21.28 25.45
CA PRO A 888 -60.25 22.40 25.34
C PRO A 888 -61.22 22.22 24.16
N SER A 889 -62.46 22.79 24.27
CA SER A 889 -63.54 22.62 23.27
C SER A 889 -63.21 23.27 21.91
N GLY A 890 -62.47 24.38 21.91
CA GLY A 890 -62.18 25.15 20.70
C GLY A 890 -60.85 24.75 19.99
N LEU A 891 -60.13 23.72 20.46
CA LEU A 891 -58.78 23.45 20.02
C LEU A 891 -58.58 23.39 18.49
N PHE A 892 -59.51 22.79 17.74
CA PHE A 892 -59.41 22.63 16.28
C PHE A 892 -60.37 23.54 15.54
N SER A 893 -60.98 24.54 16.20
CA SER A 893 -62.05 25.36 15.63
C SER A 893 -61.64 26.24 14.42
N ALA A 894 -60.37 26.58 14.29
CA ALA A 894 -59.79 27.31 13.15
C ALA A 894 -59.41 26.42 11.96
N SER A 895 -59.24 25.15 12.15
CA SER A 895 -58.74 24.20 11.14
C SER A 895 -59.85 23.53 10.35
N VAL A 896 -60.64 24.31 9.63
CA VAL A 896 -61.82 23.85 8.88
C VAL A 896 -61.50 22.82 7.79
N ASN A 897 -60.28 22.76 7.32
CA ASN A 897 -59.80 21.83 6.29
C ASN A 897 -59.14 20.54 6.86
N ALA A 898 -59.10 20.39 8.18
CA ALA A 898 -58.48 19.24 8.81
C ALA A 898 -59.30 17.97 8.64
N THR A 899 -58.71 16.97 7.97
CA THR A 899 -59.36 15.70 7.65
C THR A 899 -58.77 14.53 8.45
N ALA A 900 -57.53 14.62 8.94
CA ALA A 900 -56.80 13.50 9.56
C ALA A 900 -56.50 13.78 11.05
N PHE A 901 -57.13 12.98 11.93
CA PHE A 901 -57.01 13.05 13.41
C PHE A 901 -56.57 11.69 14.01
N THR A 902 -55.93 10.82 13.25
CA THR A 902 -55.56 9.48 13.72
C THR A 902 -54.59 9.55 14.88
N ASN A 903 -54.91 8.84 16.01
CA ASN A 903 -54.05 8.76 17.20
C ASN A 903 -53.73 10.09 17.91
N VAL A 904 -54.51 11.14 17.72
CA VAL A 904 -54.13 12.49 18.23
C VAL A 904 -53.86 12.52 19.73
N PHE A 905 -54.69 11.86 20.54
CA PHE A 905 -54.58 11.74 21.99
C PHE A 905 -54.42 10.29 22.46
N ALA A 906 -54.03 9.35 21.57
CA ALA A 906 -53.83 7.96 21.95
C ALA A 906 -52.79 7.84 23.07
N ASP A 907 -52.96 6.92 23.99
CA ASP A 907 -52.09 6.65 25.14
C ASP A 907 -51.95 7.84 26.13
N CYS A 908 -52.86 8.80 26.13
CA CYS A 908 -52.94 9.89 27.14
C CYS A 908 -53.63 9.36 28.41
N LEU A 909 -52.84 8.67 29.27
CA LEU A 909 -53.36 7.91 30.37
C LEU A 909 -54.11 8.72 31.45
N ALA A 910 -53.68 9.98 31.68
CA ALA A 910 -54.27 10.89 32.66
C ALA A 910 -55.44 11.72 32.09
N LEU A 911 -55.80 11.61 30.82
CA LEU A 911 -56.83 12.44 30.17
C LEU A 911 -58.21 12.11 30.80
N GLU A 912 -58.76 13.09 31.53
CA GLU A 912 -60.03 12.98 32.22
C GLU A 912 -61.19 13.61 31.42
N THR A 913 -60.88 14.80 30.80
CA THR A 913 -62.00 15.58 30.16
C THR A 913 -61.59 16.02 28.74
N VAL A 914 -62.56 15.99 27.84
CA VAL A 914 -62.50 16.50 26.48
C VAL A 914 -63.68 17.49 26.27
N GLY A 915 -63.32 18.66 25.75
CA GLY A 915 -64.26 19.73 25.49
C GLY A 915 -65.36 19.36 24.50
N ALA A 916 -66.53 19.83 24.74
CA ALA A 916 -67.71 19.53 23.93
C ALA A 916 -67.54 19.99 22.47
N GLY A 917 -67.94 19.16 21.50
CA GLY A 917 -67.90 19.49 20.08
C GLY A 917 -66.49 19.67 19.47
N LEU A 918 -65.52 18.92 19.95
CA LEU A 918 -64.12 19.06 19.52
C LEU A 918 -63.94 19.03 17.99
N PHE A 919 -64.76 18.26 17.24
CA PHE A 919 -64.66 18.11 15.78
C PHE A 919 -65.74 18.91 14.99
N ASN A 920 -66.49 19.77 15.63
CA ASN A 920 -67.65 20.41 15.01
C ASN A 920 -67.38 21.30 13.80
N ARG A 921 -66.21 21.88 13.72
CA ARG A 921 -65.80 22.80 12.66
C ARG A 921 -64.74 22.25 11.72
N THR A 922 -64.47 20.99 11.83
CA THR A 922 -63.43 20.32 11.01
C THR A 922 -64.08 19.53 9.88
N ALA A 923 -63.32 19.18 8.83
CA ALA A 923 -63.67 18.28 7.76
C ALA A 923 -63.21 16.85 8.11
N ALA A 924 -63.30 16.42 9.38
CA ALA A 924 -62.77 15.16 9.88
C ALA A 924 -63.26 13.96 9.06
N VAL A 925 -62.36 13.20 8.44
CA VAL A 925 -62.61 11.98 7.67
C VAL A 925 -62.10 10.76 8.46
N THR A 926 -60.95 10.88 9.07
CA THR A 926 -60.31 9.77 9.86
C THR A 926 -60.10 10.21 11.31
N VAL A 927 -60.78 9.58 12.23
CA VAL A 927 -60.65 9.81 13.70
C VAL A 927 -60.22 8.53 14.42
N GLY A 928 -59.74 7.52 13.70
CA GLY A 928 -59.30 6.22 14.29
C GLY A 928 -58.24 6.39 15.35
N TYR A 929 -58.34 5.60 16.42
CA TYR A 929 -57.38 5.58 17.54
C TYR A 929 -57.22 6.92 18.29
N THR A 930 -58.06 7.92 18.03
CA THR A 930 -57.89 9.28 18.57
C THR A 930 -57.73 9.33 20.10
N PHE A 931 -58.54 8.56 20.81
CA PHE A 931 -58.48 8.43 22.28
C PHE A 931 -58.11 7.00 22.74
N ASP A 932 -57.52 6.22 21.90
CA ASP A 932 -57.09 4.86 22.23
C ASP A 932 -56.18 4.86 23.47
N GLY A 933 -56.47 4.00 24.45
CA GLY A 933 -55.70 3.90 25.69
C GLY A 933 -55.91 5.08 26.69
N CYS A 934 -56.86 5.97 26.49
CA CYS A 934 -57.17 7.04 27.46
C CYS A 934 -57.96 6.47 28.65
N ALA A 935 -57.29 5.75 29.54
CA ALA A 935 -57.93 4.96 30.62
C ALA A 935 -58.67 5.81 31.64
N SER A 936 -58.33 7.06 31.86
CA SER A 936 -58.97 8.01 32.80
C SER A 936 -60.09 8.84 32.21
N LEU A 937 -60.40 8.68 30.91
CA LEU A 937 -61.38 9.51 30.20
C LEU A 937 -62.80 9.30 30.73
N ARG A 938 -63.44 10.34 31.27
CA ARG A 938 -64.78 10.30 31.91
C ARG A 938 -65.82 11.16 31.16
N THR A 939 -65.42 11.82 30.07
CA THR A 939 -66.33 12.69 29.29
C THR A 939 -67.37 11.86 28.58
N ASP A 940 -68.64 12.38 28.55
CA ASP A 940 -69.67 11.77 27.74
C ASP A 940 -69.31 11.80 26.26
N ILE A 941 -69.30 10.65 25.62
CA ILE A 941 -69.00 10.49 24.19
C ILE A 941 -69.88 11.38 23.33
N ASN A 942 -71.13 11.58 23.71
CA ASN A 942 -72.06 12.39 22.95
C ASN A 942 -71.85 13.89 23.13
N ALA A 943 -71.09 14.32 24.12
CA ALA A 943 -70.61 15.70 24.28
C ALA A 943 -69.39 15.94 23.37
N ILE A 944 -68.46 14.98 23.24
CA ILE A 944 -67.32 15.12 22.29
C ILE A 944 -67.83 15.27 20.85
N PHE A 945 -68.83 14.44 20.49
CA PHE A 945 -69.47 14.47 19.17
C PHE A 945 -70.91 15.02 19.34
N ASN A 946 -71.07 16.33 19.49
CA ASN A 946 -72.35 16.92 19.89
C ASN A 946 -73.25 17.40 18.73
N LEU A 947 -72.81 17.38 17.44
CA LEU A 947 -73.69 17.57 16.27
C LEU A 947 -74.60 16.36 16.09
N ALA A 948 -75.68 16.58 15.33
CA ALA A 948 -76.68 15.53 15.03
C ALA A 948 -76.08 14.43 14.12
N SER A 949 -75.11 14.81 13.25
CA SER A 949 -74.43 13.88 12.32
C SER A 949 -73.06 14.41 11.91
N TYR A 950 -72.12 13.48 11.63
CA TYR A 950 -70.80 13.71 11.09
C TYR A 950 -70.62 12.83 9.82
N PRO A 951 -71.21 13.22 8.70
CA PRO A 951 -71.28 12.39 7.49
C PRO A 951 -69.91 12.22 6.79
N GLU A 952 -68.93 13.06 7.06
CA GLU A 952 -67.59 12.99 6.46
C GLU A 952 -66.69 11.95 7.11
N ILE A 953 -67.05 11.49 8.35
CA ILE A 953 -66.21 10.52 9.06
C ILE A 953 -66.45 9.09 8.48
N VAL A 954 -65.38 8.50 7.94
CA VAL A 954 -65.38 7.14 7.36
C VAL A 954 -64.57 6.15 8.19
N THR A 955 -63.68 6.61 9.08
CA THR A 955 -62.85 5.72 9.92
C THR A 955 -62.93 6.11 11.39
N VAL A 956 -63.43 5.18 12.24
CA VAL A 956 -63.46 5.30 13.72
C VAL A 956 -62.80 4.10 14.42
N THR A 957 -61.97 3.32 13.70
CA THR A 957 -61.33 2.12 14.26
C THR A 957 -60.64 2.44 15.57
N ALA A 958 -60.96 1.69 16.64
CA ALA A 958 -60.35 1.78 17.97
C ALA A 958 -60.35 3.20 18.58
N ILE A 959 -61.24 4.11 18.15
CA ILE A 959 -61.20 5.53 18.58
C ILE A 959 -61.26 5.68 20.11
N PHE A 960 -61.98 4.82 20.83
CA PHE A 960 -62.08 4.81 22.29
C PHE A 960 -61.60 3.53 22.92
N ARG A 961 -60.82 2.71 22.20
CA ARG A 961 -60.29 1.45 22.71
C ARG A 961 -59.60 1.67 24.07
N SER A 962 -59.93 0.83 25.05
CA SER A 962 -59.40 0.88 26.42
C SER A 962 -59.71 2.17 27.21
N CYS A 963 -60.82 2.86 26.90
CA CYS A 963 -61.32 4.02 27.66
C CYS A 963 -62.35 3.50 28.72
N ALA A 964 -61.88 2.83 29.78
CA ALA A 964 -62.74 2.13 30.74
C ALA A 964 -63.75 3.01 31.50
N LEU A 965 -63.44 4.29 31.66
CA LEU A 965 -64.27 5.25 32.40
C LEU A 965 -65.10 6.17 31.49
N LEU A 966 -65.07 5.99 30.14
CA LEU A 966 -65.85 6.74 29.19
C LEU A 966 -67.34 6.58 29.48
N THR A 967 -68.10 7.69 29.49
CA THR A 967 -69.56 7.71 29.82
C THR A 967 -70.41 8.01 28.59
N GLY A 968 -71.80 7.91 28.74
CA GLY A 968 -72.75 8.13 27.69
C GLY A 968 -73.13 6.90 26.90
N LYS A 969 -73.84 7.05 25.79
CA LYS A 969 -74.40 5.93 25.01
C LYS A 969 -73.66 5.73 23.68
N GLY A 970 -73.02 4.57 23.50
CA GLY A 970 -72.30 4.21 22.30
C GLY A 970 -73.19 4.11 21.06
N ARG A 971 -74.46 3.60 21.21
CA ARG A 971 -75.45 3.53 20.13
C ARG A 971 -75.80 4.92 19.58
N VAL A 972 -75.82 5.95 20.43
CA VAL A 972 -76.11 7.35 19.98
C VAL A 972 -74.95 7.82 19.13
N PHE A 973 -73.72 7.59 19.53
CA PHE A 973 -72.56 7.92 18.74
C PHE A 973 -72.53 7.20 17.37
N MET A 974 -72.85 5.90 17.33
CA MET A 974 -72.97 5.12 16.08
C MET A 974 -73.91 5.78 15.08
N GLY A 975 -75.08 6.30 15.57
CA GLY A 975 -76.03 7.00 14.73
C GLY A 975 -75.54 8.31 14.18
N LYS A 976 -74.55 8.93 14.82
CA LYS A 976 -73.97 10.25 14.39
C LYS A 976 -72.89 10.07 13.31
N VAL A 977 -72.39 8.88 13.03
CA VAL A 977 -71.36 8.63 12.01
C VAL A 977 -71.86 7.64 10.94
N PRO A 978 -72.82 8.06 10.09
CA PRO A 978 -73.56 7.15 9.22
C PRO A 978 -72.77 6.51 8.09
N ASN A 979 -71.61 7.13 7.65
CA ASN A 979 -70.80 6.69 6.50
C ASN A 979 -69.56 5.93 6.92
N VAL A 980 -69.46 5.45 8.16
CA VAL A 980 -68.29 4.73 8.65
C VAL A 980 -68.17 3.37 7.98
N THR A 981 -66.98 3.14 7.34
CA THR A 981 -66.59 1.88 6.71
C THR A 981 -65.62 1.05 7.54
N ALA A 982 -64.81 1.71 8.44
CA ALA A 982 -63.84 1.08 9.31
C ALA A 982 -64.15 1.42 10.79
N HIS A 983 -64.66 0.41 11.56
CA HIS A 983 -65.13 0.60 12.93
C HIS A 983 -64.81 -0.58 13.91
N TYR A 984 -63.67 -1.26 13.69
CA TYR A 984 -63.24 -2.35 14.56
C TYR A 984 -62.70 -1.81 15.89
N TYR A 985 -62.97 -2.52 17.02
CA TYR A 985 -62.43 -2.20 18.35
C TYR A 985 -62.84 -0.85 18.90
N VAL A 986 -63.89 -0.17 18.35
CA VAL A 986 -64.26 1.20 18.71
C VAL A 986 -64.47 1.35 20.20
N PHE A 987 -65.18 0.42 20.84
CA PHE A 987 -65.52 0.39 22.27
C PHE A 987 -64.89 -0.79 23.02
N TYR A 988 -63.85 -1.40 22.50
CA TYR A 988 -63.15 -2.47 23.22
C TYR A 988 -62.71 -1.98 24.60
N ALA A 989 -63.08 -2.73 25.69
CA ALA A 989 -62.81 -2.40 27.09
C ALA A 989 -63.30 -0.99 27.53
N CYS A 990 -64.50 -0.53 27.04
CA CYS A 990 -65.14 0.73 27.45
C CYS A 990 -66.30 0.46 28.40
N ALA A 991 -66.09 -0.27 29.51
CA ALA A 991 -67.13 -0.73 30.44
C ALA A 991 -67.93 0.41 31.15
N GLY A 992 -67.44 1.69 31.07
CA GLY A 992 -68.15 2.83 31.63
C GLY A 992 -69.31 3.39 30.80
N LEU A 993 -69.50 2.90 29.54
CA LEU A 993 -70.65 3.30 28.71
C LEU A 993 -71.98 2.77 29.26
N ASP A 994 -73.02 3.61 29.24
CA ASP A 994 -74.34 3.30 29.75
C ASP A 994 -75.07 2.11 29.04
N ASP A 995 -74.63 1.83 27.79
CA ASP A 995 -75.19 0.77 26.93
C ASP A 995 -74.14 -0.21 26.40
N TYR A 996 -72.97 -0.42 27.13
CA TYR A 996 -71.90 -1.24 26.70
C TYR A 996 -72.24 -2.68 26.32
N ASP A 997 -73.04 -3.32 27.16
CA ASP A 997 -73.49 -4.71 26.97
C ASP A 997 -74.46 -4.89 25.77
N ASP A 998 -75.05 -3.81 25.30
CA ASP A 998 -75.97 -3.76 24.18
C ASP A 998 -75.36 -3.40 22.84
N LEU A 999 -74.02 -3.16 22.82
CA LEU A 999 -73.32 -2.73 21.60
C LEU A 999 -73.07 -3.88 20.64
N PRO A 1000 -73.07 -3.67 19.31
CA PRO A 1000 -72.75 -4.70 18.33
C PRO A 1000 -71.33 -5.20 18.46
N GLY A 1001 -71.13 -6.56 18.34
CA GLY A 1001 -69.83 -7.20 18.51
C GLY A 1001 -68.75 -6.72 17.61
N ASN A 1002 -69.03 -6.34 16.38
CA ASN A 1002 -68.12 -5.75 15.41
C ASN A 1002 -67.60 -4.35 15.78
N TRP A 1003 -68.24 -3.61 16.70
CA TRP A 1003 -67.81 -2.37 17.28
C TRP A 1003 -66.96 -2.57 18.54
N ILE A 1004 -67.07 -3.74 19.19
CA ILE A 1004 -66.32 -4.08 20.39
C ILE A 1004 -65.05 -4.92 20.02
N THR A 1005 -65.18 -5.85 19.07
CA THR A 1005 -64.11 -6.77 18.68
C THR A 1005 -63.87 -6.76 17.17
N ASN A 1006 -62.99 -7.59 16.66
CA ASN A 1006 -62.76 -7.82 15.22
C ASN A 1006 -63.66 -8.98 14.67
N LYS A 1007 -64.69 -9.37 15.38
CA LYS A 1007 -65.65 -10.42 14.91
C LYS A 1007 -66.76 -9.74 14.10
N LEU A 1008 -66.82 -10.10 12.79
CA LEU A 1008 -67.91 -9.76 11.90
C LEU A 1008 -69.25 -10.34 12.42
#